data_e4e2056251f02baf7a63f4cd63019bed
#
_entry.id   e4e2056251f02baf7a63f4cd63019bed
#
_cell.length_a   1.000
_cell.length_b   1.000
_cell.length_c   1.000
_cell.angle_alpha   90.00
_cell.angle_beta   90.00
_cell.angle_gamma   90.00
#
_symmetry.space_group_name_H-M   'P 1'
#
loop_
_entity.id
_entity.type
_entity.pdbx_description
1 polymer ?
#
loop_
_entity_poly.entity_id
_entity_poly.type
_entity_poly.pdbx_seq_one_letter_code
_entity_poly.pdbx_strand_id
1 'polypeptide(L)'
;MRSEKFIKLFEPFRIKKVSLKNRIVMPPMASRLALPDGTVSESLINYYEERAKGGVGLIIVEYSYIDDKASKALPGQLGVYDEKLIPLLNELAERIKEHGAKAALQINHAGRSTSKAIIGRKPLAPSALTVPRGDEMTKELSIEEIEEIIEAYGEAARRTKAAGFDLVEIHGAHGYLICQFLSPFTNRRTDKYGSDRAIFALEVVKRVREKVGEDFPIGFRISGDEYIDGGVTLELSKDYARRIAEAGADYIHVSAGATVTVDKFISPMYYPPGGLVYLAQEIRKVVTIPVITVGSICDPLLAEEILKEGKADLVSMGRALIADPELPNKAAEGRLEDIRPCIRCNEGCYSRLREFKTQRCTVNPSVGRERRFEIISANSAKNILVVGGGPGGMEAARVAAIRGHNVTLYEKEKELGGQLRIASIPPFKADVKRFIDYLSTQIRKLDVKVELGKEFSFETINRIRPDAVVVATGARPLIPDIPGISKSFVHTAVDILTGKKQSGENVAVAGGGMVGCETSLYLAQNKKNVVIIEMLGDIGIDIEPNSRMVVLRMLRENGVKIMNNVRLKEVRDGSIIIIDRNWEEHSIEIESLIVALGSAPNRSLIKDLLDNDMKFYAIGDCVEPRKSINAIEEGFRVGREL
;
A
#
# COMPACT_ATOMS: atom_id res chain seq x y z
N MET A 1 23.22 19.69 10.45
CA MET A 1 22.50 19.89 11.75
C MET A 1 21.17 19.15 11.66
N ARG A 2 20.76 18.40 12.69
CA ARG A 2 19.45 17.75 12.71
C ARG A 2 18.36 18.82 12.77
N SER A 3 17.26 18.60 12.06
CA SER A 3 16.11 19.50 12.09
C SER A 3 15.51 19.57 13.51
N GLU A 4 15.36 20.75 14.07
CA GLU A 4 14.74 20.98 15.38
C GLU A 4 13.27 20.53 15.46
N LYS A 5 12.66 20.21 14.30
CA LYS A 5 11.26 19.76 14.20
C LYS A 5 11.06 18.31 14.69
N PHE A 6 12.11 17.48 14.69
CA PHE A 6 12.01 16.03 14.92
C PHE A 6 12.88 15.57 16.10
N ILE A 7 12.67 16.15 17.27
CA ILE A 7 13.48 15.87 18.47
C ILE A 7 13.24 14.43 18.95
N LYS A 8 11.97 14.02 19.05
CA LYS A 8 11.62 12.69 19.58
C LYS A 8 11.86 11.59 18.56
N LEU A 9 11.55 11.83 17.29
CA LEU A 9 11.67 10.84 16.23
C LEU A 9 13.13 10.36 16.04
N PHE A 10 14.09 11.28 16.18
CA PHE A 10 15.53 10.98 16.04
C PHE A 10 16.28 10.84 17.38
N GLU A 11 15.55 10.82 18.49
CA GLU A 11 16.14 10.48 19.79
C GLU A 11 16.52 8.98 19.80
N PRO A 12 17.76 8.61 20.21
CA PRO A 12 18.12 7.20 20.36
C PRO A 12 17.18 6.49 21.33
N PHE A 13 16.95 5.21 21.08
CA PHE A 13 16.11 4.38 21.94
C PHE A 13 16.80 3.05 22.25
N ARG A 14 16.45 2.40 23.36
CA ARG A 14 17.06 1.15 23.77
C ARG A 14 16.02 0.09 24.11
N ILE A 15 16.17 -1.10 23.51
CA ILE A 15 15.43 -2.31 23.85
C ILE A 15 16.45 -3.29 24.44
N LYS A 16 16.37 -3.58 25.74
CA LYS A 16 17.42 -4.31 26.47
C LYS A 16 18.83 -3.77 26.17
N LYS A 17 19.69 -4.60 25.56
CA LYS A 17 21.07 -4.25 25.19
C LYS A 17 21.19 -3.62 23.79
N VAL A 18 20.12 -3.64 23.01
CA VAL A 18 20.12 -3.14 21.63
C VAL A 18 19.78 -1.66 21.59
N SER A 19 20.74 -0.85 21.13
CA SER A 19 20.57 0.60 20.96
C SER A 19 20.17 0.93 19.53
N LEU A 20 19.06 1.63 19.34
CA LEU A 20 18.54 2.13 18.08
C LEU A 20 18.98 3.58 17.88
N LYS A 21 19.42 3.96 16.67
CA LYS A 21 19.85 5.33 16.35
C LYS A 21 18.72 6.35 16.32
N ASN A 22 17.47 5.90 16.16
CA ASN A 22 16.25 6.69 16.18
C ASN A 22 15.03 5.79 16.48
N ARG A 23 13.83 6.39 16.54
CA ARG A 23 12.57 5.69 16.89
C ARG A 23 11.74 5.25 15.68
N ILE A 24 12.33 5.26 14.47
CA ILE A 24 11.66 4.84 13.23
C ILE A 24 11.89 3.35 13.03
N VAL A 25 10.77 2.61 12.87
CA VAL A 25 10.77 1.17 12.63
C VAL A 25 10.21 0.88 11.24
N MET A 26 10.89 0.05 10.46
CA MET A 26 10.31 -0.60 9.30
C MET A 26 9.58 -1.87 9.78
N PRO A 27 8.23 -1.94 9.71
CA PRO A 27 7.50 -3.12 10.15
C PRO A 27 7.68 -4.29 9.17
N PRO A 28 7.48 -5.54 9.60
CA PRO A 28 7.56 -6.70 8.74
C PRO A 28 6.43 -6.70 7.71
N MET A 29 6.79 -6.62 6.44
CA MET A 29 5.86 -6.58 5.31
C MET A 29 6.31 -7.56 4.24
N ALA A 30 5.44 -8.49 3.86
CA ALA A 30 5.72 -9.43 2.79
C ALA A 30 6.10 -8.70 1.50
N SER A 31 7.17 -9.15 0.87
CA SER A 31 7.66 -8.64 -0.41
C SER A 31 7.49 -9.62 -1.56
N ARG A 32 7.50 -10.92 -1.25
CA ARG A 32 7.63 -12.04 -2.18
C ARG A 32 8.90 -11.95 -3.05
N LEU A 33 9.96 -11.43 -2.45
CA LEU A 33 11.27 -11.35 -3.10
C LEU A 33 12.17 -12.53 -2.73
N ALA A 34 11.81 -13.34 -1.73
CA ALA A 34 12.53 -14.59 -1.43
C ALA A 34 12.36 -15.61 -2.57
N LEU A 35 13.30 -16.55 -2.67
CA LEU A 35 13.22 -17.67 -3.60
C LEU A 35 12.06 -18.63 -3.24
N PRO A 36 11.63 -19.48 -4.16
CA PRO A 36 10.48 -20.37 -3.92
C PRO A 36 10.59 -21.29 -2.71
N ASP A 37 11.81 -21.69 -2.34
CA ASP A 37 12.13 -22.52 -1.17
C ASP A 37 12.25 -21.71 0.14
N GLY A 38 12.06 -20.39 0.08
CA GLY A 38 12.20 -19.49 1.24
C GLY A 38 13.60 -18.95 1.48
N THR A 39 14.53 -19.26 0.60
CA THR A 39 15.90 -18.74 0.66
C THR A 39 15.94 -17.24 0.34
N VAL A 40 16.83 -16.50 0.99
CA VAL A 40 17.08 -15.08 0.71
C VAL A 40 17.56 -14.90 -0.73
N SER A 41 16.99 -13.96 -1.46
CA SER A 41 17.45 -13.55 -2.80
C SER A 41 18.25 -12.25 -2.73
N GLU A 42 19.06 -11.98 -3.75
CA GLU A 42 19.76 -10.70 -3.90
C GLU A 42 18.77 -9.52 -3.95
N SER A 43 17.62 -9.68 -4.61
CA SER A 43 16.58 -8.64 -4.63
C SER A 43 16.02 -8.33 -3.25
N LEU A 44 15.91 -9.32 -2.37
CA LEU A 44 15.47 -9.13 -0.99
C LEU A 44 16.53 -8.39 -0.18
N ILE A 45 17.80 -8.75 -0.34
CA ILE A 45 18.92 -8.03 0.30
C ILE A 45 18.91 -6.57 -0.12
N ASN A 46 18.92 -6.29 -1.42
CA ASN A 46 18.92 -4.93 -1.96
C ASN A 46 17.72 -4.11 -1.48
N TYR A 47 16.54 -4.75 -1.36
CA TYR A 47 15.32 -4.12 -0.86
C TYR A 47 15.50 -3.61 0.58
N TYR A 48 16.03 -4.43 1.49
CA TYR A 48 16.24 -4.01 2.88
C TYR A 48 17.45 -3.09 3.05
N GLU A 49 18.52 -3.33 2.31
CA GLU A 49 19.73 -2.48 2.32
C GLU A 49 19.39 -1.01 1.98
N GLU A 50 18.59 -0.75 0.95
CA GLU A 50 18.19 0.62 0.59
C GLU A 50 17.45 1.34 1.74
N ARG A 51 16.62 0.65 2.51
CA ARG A 51 15.93 1.24 3.66
C ARG A 51 16.87 1.46 4.84
N ALA A 52 17.86 0.58 5.01
CA ALA A 52 18.91 0.76 6.02
C ALA A 52 19.79 1.98 5.70
N LYS A 53 20.24 2.13 4.44
CA LYS A 53 20.94 3.33 3.92
C LYS A 53 20.12 4.60 4.14
N GLY A 54 18.81 4.50 3.95
CA GLY A 54 17.87 5.59 4.14
C GLY A 54 17.68 6.07 5.58
N GLY A 55 18.33 5.42 6.56
CA GLY A 55 18.44 5.94 7.92
C GLY A 55 17.46 5.37 8.94
N VAL A 56 16.74 4.29 8.65
CA VAL A 56 15.85 3.60 9.60
C VAL A 56 16.62 3.11 10.84
N GLY A 57 16.01 3.21 12.02
CA GLY A 57 16.60 2.75 13.28
C GLY A 57 16.51 1.24 13.48
N LEU A 58 15.35 0.65 13.19
CA LEU A 58 15.11 -0.78 13.29
C LEU A 58 14.37 -1.28 12.04
N ILE A 59 14.88 -2.33 11.41
CA ILE A 59 14.21 -3.07 10.35
C ILE A 59 13.76 -4.41 10.90
N ILE A 60 12.44 -4.64 10.92
CA ILE A 60 11.87 -5.95 11.18
C ILE A 60 11.61 -6.59 9.81
N VAL A 61 12.43 -7.57 9.47
CA VAL A 61 12.33 -8.32 8.21
C VAL A 61 11.01 -9.07 8.17
N GLU A 62 10.45 -9.22 6.99
CA GLU A 62 9.13 -9.82 6.73
C GLU A 62 8.90 -11.15 7.45
N TYR A 63 7.63 -11.43 7.78
CA TYR A 63 7.26 -12.65 8.49
C TYR A 63 7.72 -13.91 7.75
N SER A 64 8.55 -14.69 8.44
CA SER A 64 9.25 -15.86 7.90
C SER A 64 8.64 -17.13 8.45
N TYR A 65 8.40 -18.13 7.58
CA TYR A 65 7.79 -19.37 8.00
C TYR A 65 8.78 -20.28 8.76
N ILE A 66 8.28 -20.92 9.84
CA ILE A 66 9.09 -21.63 10.85
C ILE A 66 9.25 -23.13 10.58
N ASP A 67 8.42 -23.71 9.73
CA ASP A 67 8.49 -25.08 9.26
C ASP A 67 8.09 -25.18 7.78
N ASP A 68 8.62 -26.14 7.05
CA ASP A 68 8.39 -26.32 5.62
C ASP A 68 7.08 -27.09 5.30
N LYS A 69 6.43 -27.67 6.32
CA LYS A 69 5.27 -28.57 6.16
C LYS A 69 3.94 -27.82 6.14
N ALA A 70 3.78 -26.80 7.03
CA ALA A 70 2.46 -26.21 7.27
C ALA A 70 2.46 -24.69 7.53
N SER A 71 3.62 -24.08 7.82
CA SER A 71 3.67 -22.68 8.29
C SER A 71 3.69 -21.62 7.21
N LYS A 72 3.88 -21.99 5.93
CA LYS A 72 3.98 -21.06 4.79
C LYS A 72 2.63 -20.43 4.45
N ALA A 73 2.58 -19.10 4.37
CA ALA A 73 1.37 -18.35 4.05
C ALA A 73 1.19 -18.07 2.56
N LEU A 74 2.29 -17.90 1.81
CA LEU A 74 2.26 -17.54 0.38
C LEU A 74 3.54 -18.00 -0.34
N PRO A 75 3.48 -18.22 -1.65
CA PRO A 75 4.67 -18.52 -2.46
C PRO A 75 5.67 -17.35 -2.44
N GLY A 76 6.98 -17.64 -2.40
CA GLY A 76 8.03 -16.61 -2.33
C GLY A 76 8.11 -15.88 -0.98
N GLN A 77 7.57 -16.48 0.08
CA GLN A 77 7.76 -16.03 1.47
C GLN A 77 9.14 -16.47 1.97
N LEU A 78 9.79 -15.62 2.77
CA LEU A 78 11.05 -15.94 3.43
C LEU A 78 10.87 -17.08 4.46
N GLY A 79 11.84 -17.96 4.58
CA GLY A 79 11.87 -19.08 5.53
C GLY A 79 12.95 -18.96 6.58
N VAL A 80 12.73 -19.60 7.75
CA VAL A 80 13.70 -19.75 8.83
C VAL A 80 13.63 -21.16 9.44
N TYR A 81 13.12 -22.11 8.66
CA TYR A 81 12.77 -23.47 9.08
C TYR A 81 13.93 -24.45 9.14
N ASP A 82 15.08 -24.13 8.54
CA ASP A 82 16.21 -25.05 8.37
C ASP A 82 17.55 -24.32 8.61
N GLU A 83 18.56 -25.05 9.12
CA GLU A 83 19.93 -24.56 9.35
C GLU A 83 20.61 -24.06 8.07
N LYS A 84 20.31 -24.68 6.94
CA LYS A 84 20.86 -24.30 5.62
C LYS A 84 20.52 -22.88 5.20
N LEU A 85 19.49 -22.25 5.79
CA LEU A 85 19.07 -20.89 5.51
C LEU A 85 19.90 -19.83 6.26
N ILE A 86 20.61 -20.24 7.33
CA ILE A 86 21.37 -19.33 8.20
C ILE A 86 22.40 -18.50 7.43
N PRO A 87 23.24 -19.03 6.52
CA PRO A 87 24.28 -18.24 5.87
C PRO A 87 23.72 -17.03 5.09
N LEU A 88 22.65 -17.20 4.33
CA LEU A 88 22.04 -16.10 3.56
C LEU A 88 21.18 -15.19 4.42
N LEU A 89 20.58 -15.69 5.50
CA LEU A 89 19.93 -14.85 6.51
C LEU A 89 20.97 -13.99 7.24
N ASN A 90 22.18 -14.51 7.48
CA ASN A 90 23.28 -13.73 8.04
C ASN A 90 23.73 -12.62 7.10
N GLU A 91 23.91 -12.92 5.80
CA GLU A 91 24.24 -11.89 4.81
C GLU A 91 23.20 -10.76 4.82
N LEU A 92 21.90 -11.09 4.84
CA LEU A 92 20.82 -10.11 4.94
C LEU A 92 20.93 -9.26 6.21
N ALA A 93 21.17 -9.89 7.36
CA ALA A 93 21.30 -9.19 8.63
C ALA A 93 22.50 -8.24 8.63
N GLU A 94 23.68 -8.69 8.15
CA GLU A 94 24.90 -7.87 8.07
C GLU A 94 24.69 -6.67 7.13
N ARG A 95 24.10 -6.86 5.93
CA ARG A 95 23.82 -5.77 5.00
C ARG A 95 22.90 -4.69 5.59
N ILE A 96 21.95 -5.08 6.42
CA ILE A 96 21.12 -4.11 7.16
C ILE A 96 21.95 -3.35 8.19
N LYS A 97 22.79 -4.06 8.95
CA LYS A 97 23.60 -3.50 10.06
C LYS A 97 24.76 -2.63 9.59
N GLU A 98 25.35 -2.89 8.41
CA GLU A 98 26.40 -2.06 7.80
C GLU A 98 26.03 -0.58 7.69
N HIS A 99 24.74 -0.27 7.58
CA HIS A 99 24.23 1.10 7.52
C HIS A 99 23.71 1.64 8.85
N GLY A 100 24.06 0.96 9.96
CA GLY A 100 23.73 1.39 11.32
C GLY A 100 22.26 1.20 11.72
N ALA A 101 21.45 0.51 10.91
CA ALA A 101 20.16 0.01 11.34
C ALA A 101 20.30 -1.24 12.21
N LYS A 102 19.36 -1.52 13.10
CA LYS A 102 19.24 -2.80 13.78
C LYS A 102 18.32 -3.73 12.98
N ALA A 103 18.64 -5.04 13.00
CA ALA A 103 17.93 -6.06 12.26
C ALA A 103 17.17 -6.99 13.20
N ALA A 104 15.85 -7.13 12.97
CA ALA A 104 15.00 -8.15 13.57
C ALA A 104 14.41 -9.05 12.49
N LEU A 105 14.09 -10.30 12.81
CA LEU A 105 13.33 -11.20 11.93
C LEU A 105 12.00 -11.54 12.59
N GLN A 106 10.89 -11.38 11.84
CA GLN A 106 9.60 -11.82 12.35
C GLN A 106 9.36 -13.30 11.98
N ILE A 107 9.04 -14.12 12.98
CA ILE A 107 8.76 -15.56 12.84
C ILE A 107 7.27 -15.83 12.88
N ASN A 108 6.78 -16.72 12.00
CA ASN A 108 5.35 -16.90 11.77
C ASN A 108 4.94 -18.33 11.39
N HIS A 109 3.74 -18.71 11.80
CA HIS A 109 3.01 -19.85 11.25
C HIS A 109 1.66 -19.39 10.71
N ALA A 110 1.37 -19.72 9.44
CA ALA A 110 0.18 -19.23 8.75
C ALA A 110 -1.15 -19.67 9.38
N GLY A 111 -1.17 -20.85 10.01
CA GLY A 111 -2.41 -21.41 10.50
C GLY A 111 -3.43 -21.60 9.37
N ARG A 112 -4.67 -21.12 9.57
CA ARG A 112 -5.73 -21.15 8.55
C ARG A 112 -5.55 -20.11 7.43
N SER A 113 -4.57 -19.22 7.55
CA SER A 113 -4.33 -18.14 6.58
C SER A 113 -3.43 -18.59 5.42
N THR A 114 -3.54 -19.83 5.01
CA THR A 114 -2.92 -20.47 3.86
C THR A 114 -3.92 -21.37 3.14
N SER A 115 -3.49 -22.19 2.17
CA SER A 115 -4.33 -23.15 1.47
C SER A 115 -3.56 -24.42 1.13
N LYS A 116 -4.29 -25.51 0.85
CA LYS A 116 -3.70 -26.78 0.37
C LYS A 116 -2.85 -26.59 -0.89
N ALA A 117 -3.22 -25.66 -1.75
CA ALA A 117 -2.44 -25.35 -2.96
C ALA A 117 -1.04 -24.78 -2.65
N ILE A 118 -0.86 -24.14 -1.49
CA ILE A 118 0.43 -23.54 -1.07
C ILE A 118 1.28 -24.55 -0.30
N ILE A 119 0.67 -25.31 0.63
CA ILE A 119 1.40 -26.16 1.58
C ILE A 119 1.26 -27.68 1.30
N GLY A 120 0.52 -28.08 0.25
CA GLY A 120 0.34 -29.48 -0.13
C GLY A 120 -0.58 -30.31 0.78
N ARG A 121 -1.08 -29.74 1.88
CA ARG A 121 -1.91 -30.38 2.91
C ARG A 121 -2.98 -29.45 3.45
N LYS A 122 -3.95 -29.99 4.21
CA LYS A 122 -4.96 -29.16 4.90
C LYS A 122 -4.28 -28.15 5.83
N PRO A 123 -4.66 -26.87 5.80
CA PRO A 123 -4.21 -25.89 6.78
C PRO A 123 -4.54 -26.31 8.20
N LEU A 124 -3.64 -26.01 9.13
CA LEU A 124 -3.78 -26.30 10.55
C LEU A 124 -4.40 -25.09 11.27
N ALA A 125 -5.24 -25.34 12.28
CA ALA A 125 -5.89 -24.27 13.06
C ALA A 125 -6.19 -24.74 14.48
N PRO A 126 -6.49 -23.81 15.42
CA PRO A 126 -6.96 -24.19 16.77
C PRO A 126 -8.24 -25.03 16.73
N SER A 127 -9.13 -24.75 15.78
CA SER A 127 -10.40 -25.45 15.58
C SER A 127 -10.68 -25.64 14.09
N ALA A 128 -11.48 -26.67 13.75
CA ALA A 128 -11.87 -26.93 12.37
C ALA A 128 -12.84 -25.84 11.87
N LEU A 129 -12.33 -24.95 11.03
CA LEU A 129 -13.05 -23.82 10.44
C LEU A 129 -12.72 -23.69 8.95
N THR A 130 -13.59 -23.04 8.18
CA THR A 130 -13.29 -22.71 6.79
C THR A 130 -12.12 -21.73 6.69
N VAL A 131 -11.24 -21.92 5.71
CA VAL A 131 -10.18 -20.96 5.42
C VAL A 131 -10.77 -19.59 5.04
N PRO A 132 -10.10 -18.46 5.32
CA PRO A 132 -10.66 -17.13 5.06
C PRO A 132 -10.94 -16.83 3.58
N ARG A 133 -10.34 -17.59 2.67
CA ARG A 133 -10.45 -17.40 1.21
C ARG A 133 -10.60 -18.76 0.55
N GLY A 134 -11.81 -19.28 0.52
CA GLY A 134 -12.15 -20.58 -0.07
C GLY A 134 -13.08 -21.40 0.81
N ASP A 135 -13.42 -22.58 0.35
CA ASP A 135 -14.37 -23.48 1.00
C ASP A 135 -13.69 -24.64 1.76
N GLU A 136 -12.35 -24.64 1.79
CA GLU A 136 -11.59 -25.70 2.44
C GLU A 136 -11.69 -25.63 3.95
N MET A 137 -11.98 -26.77 4.59
CA MET A 137 -11.96 -26.89 6.05
C MET A 137 -10.55 -27.15 6.56
N THR A 138 -10.14 -26.44 7.59
CA THR A 138 -8.87 -26.66 8.29
C THR A 138 -8.90 -27.97 9.09
N LYS A 139 -7.71 -28.46 9.46
CA LYS A 139 -7.55 -29.53 10.44
C LYS A 139 -7.32 -28.91 11.82
N GLU A 140 -8.11 -29.32 12.82
CA GLU A 140 -7.84 -28.97 14.22
C GLU A 140 -6.55 -29.64 14.69
N LEU A 141 -5.70 -28.85 15.37
CA LEU A 141 -4.44 -29.31 15.93
C LEU A 141 -4.64 -30.23 17.13
N SER A 142 -3.92 -31.35 17.17
CA SER A 142 -3.78 -32.16 18.40
C SER A 142 -2.86 -31.45 19.41
N ILE A 143 -2.81 -31.95 20.65
CA ILE A 143 -1.91 -31.40 21.68
C ILE A 143 -0.45 -31.60 21.27
N GLU A 144 -0.11 -32.76 20.73
CA GLU A 144 1.24 -33.11 20.26
C GLU A 144 1.66 -32.17 19.10
N GLU A 145 0.78 -31.92 18.15
CA GLU A 145 1.05 -30.99 17.05
C GLU A 145 1.25 -29.54 17.56
N ILE A 146 0.54 -29.13 18.61
CA ILE A 146 0.72 -27.83 19.26
C ILE A 146 2.10 -27.74 19.89
N GLU A 147 2.54 -28.79 20.61
CA GLU A 147 3.87 -28.86 21.23
C GLU A 147 5.00 -28.84 20.20
N GLU A 148 4.84 -29.56 19.07
CA GLU A 148 5.79 -29.52 17.93
C GLU A 148 5.90 -28.09 17.34
N ILE A 149 4.78 -27.37 17.21
CA ILE A 149 4.77 -26.00 16.68
C ILE A 149 5.44 -25.04 17.68
N ILE A 150 5.21 -25.19 18.99
CA ILE A 150 5.89 -24.39 20.02
C ILE A 150 7.40 -24.59 19.92
N GLU A 151 7.87 -25.82 19.77
CA GLU A 151 9.30 -26.12 19.56
C GLU A 151 9.82 -25.50 18.27
N ALA A 152 9.05 -25.57 17.16
CA ALA A 152 9.42 -24.96 15.88
C ALA A 152 9.60 -23.42 15.98
N TYR A 153 8.79 -22.72 16.77
CA TYR A 153 8.98 -21.29 17.08
C TYR A 153 10.29 -21.06 17.83
N GLY A 154 10.61 -21.90 18.83
CA GLY A 154 11.85 -21.83 19.57
C GLY A 154 13.08 -22.02 18.68
N GLU A 155 13.06 -23.05 17.82
CA GLU A 155 14.15 -23.33 16.88
C GLU A 155 14.30 -22.23 15.81
N ALA A 156 13.20 -21.67 15.31
CA ALA A 156 13.23 -20.53 14.39
C ALA A 156 13.89 -19.29 15.03
N ALA A 157 13.58 -19.01 16.29
CA ALA A 157 14.22 -17.93 17.05
C ALA A 157 15.72 -18.20 17.30
N ARG A 158 16.11 -19.44 17.61
CA ARG A 158 17.51 -19.84 17.75
C ARG A 158 18.27 -19.61 16.43
N ARG A 159 17.70 -20.02 15.29
CA ARG A 159 18.30 -19.79 13.96
C ARG A 159 18.38 -18.29 13.64
N THR A 160 17.37 -17.51 13.99
CA THR A 160 17.38 -16.04 13.85
C THR A 160 18.58 -15.44 14.59
N LYS A 161 18.81 -15.84 15.85
CA LYS A 161 19.96 -15.40 16.62
C LYS A 161 21.29 -15.87 16.00
N ALA A 162 21.38 -17.14 15.58
CA ALA A 162 22.54 -17.70 14.92
C ALA A 162 22.86 -17.01 13.58
N ALA A 163 21.86 -16.52 12.87
CA ALA A 163 22.00 -15.72 11.66
C ALA A 163 22.40 -14.25 11.94
N GLY A 164 22.72 -13.89 13.19
CA GLY A 164 23.28 -12.58 13.53
C GLY A 164 22.27 -11.43 13.57
N PHE A 165 20.95 -11.68 13.57
CA PHE A 165 19.96 -10.65 13.86
C PHE A 165 20.10 -10.13 15.30
N ASP A 166 19.75 -8.87 15.52
CA ASP A 166 19.81 -8.23 16.86
C ASP A 166 18.59 -8.58 17.72
N LEU A 167 17.43 -8.89 17.11
CA LEU A 167 16.15 -9.18 17.77
C LEU A 167 15.35 -10.24 16.97
N VAL A 168 14.39 -10.88 17.65
CA VAL A 168 13.34 -11.67 17.00
C VAL A 168 11.96 -11.10 17.35
N GLU A 169 11.01 -11.11 16.41
CA GLU A 169 9.60 -10.73 16.65
C GLU A 169 8.69 -11.93 16.41
N ILE A 170 7.84 -12.27 17.38
CA ILE A 170 6.83 -13.32 17.29
C ILE A 170 5.56 -12.73 16.70
N HIS A 171 5.03 -13.34 15.63
CA HIS A 171 3.85 -12.84 14.94
C HIS A 171 2.55 -13.38 15.57
N GLY A 172 1.95 -12.60 16.47
CA GLY A 172 0.67 -12.90 17.14
C GLY A 172 -0.52 -12.07 16.63
N ALA A 173 -0.48 -11.57 15.38
CA ALA A 173 -1.49 -10.67 14.83
C ALA A 173 -2.07 -11.15 13.49
N HIS A 174 -3.01 -10.39 12.92
CA HIS A 174 -3.51 -10.46 11.53
C HIS A 174 -4.19 -11.78 11.14
N GLY A 175 -4.65 -12.56 12.12
CA GLY A 175 -5.31 -13.84 11.86
C GLY A 175 -4.37 -14.98 11.46
N TYR A 176 -3.07 -14.91 11.80
CA TYR A 176 -2.12 -16.01 11.75
C TYR A 176 -2.26 -16.91 12.98
N LEU A 177 -1.53 -18.02 13.06
CA LEU A 177 -1.81 -19.10 14.02
C LEU A 177 -1.93 -18.62 15.47
N ILE A 178 -0.97 -17.83 15.98
CA ILE A 178 -1.04 -17.33 17.37
C ILE A 178 -2.27 -16.43 17.56
N CYS A 179 -2.55 -15.53 16.62
CA CYS A 179 -3.76 -14.71 16.64
C CYS A 179 -5.02 -15.56 16.64
N GLN A 180 -5.02 -16.67 15.89
CA GLN A 180 -6.16 -17.61 15.86
C GLN A 180 -6.38 -18.29 17.22
N PHE A 181 -5.32 -18.61 17.97
CA PHE A 181 -5.43 -19.13 19.34
C PHE A 181 -5.96 -18.08 20.32
N LEU A 182 -5.51 -16.84 20.20
CA LEU A 182 -5.95 -15.72 21.05
C LEU A 182 -7.42 -15.33 20.82
N SER A 183 -7.95 -15.56 19.61
CA SER A 183 -9.27 -15.10 19.19
C SER A 183 -10.41 -16.05 19.60
N PRO A 184 -11.42 -15.59 20.35
CA PRO A 184 -12.62 -16.38 20.63
C PRO A 184 -13.39 -16.74 19.36
N PHE A 185 -13.28 -15.94 18.30
CA PHE A 185 -13.90 -16.20 17.00
C PHE A 185 -13.35 -17.47 16.32
N THR A 186 -12.05 -17.73 16.46
CA THR A 186 -11.36 -18.84 15.77
C THR A 186 -10.96 -19.99 16.69
N ASN A 187 -10.78 -19.75 17.97
CA ASN A 187 -10.43 -20.77 18.96
C ASN A 187 -11.67 -21.21 19.75
N ARG A 188 -12.22 -22.36 19.34
CA ARG A 188 -13.41 -22.99 19.93
C ARG A 188 -13.07 -24.29 20.67
N ARG A 189 -11.81 -24.45 21.09
CA ARG A 189 -11.35 -25.63 21.82
C ARG A 189 -11.94 -25.70 23.21
N THR A 190 -12.01 -26.90 23.76
CA THR A 190 -12.51 -27.19 25.12
C THR A 190 -11.41 -27.63 26.08
N ASP A 191 -10.16 -27.76 25.61
CA ASP A 191 -8.97 -28.09 26.40
C ASP A 191 -8.35 -26.84 27.05
N LYS A 192 -7.11 -26.98 27.60
CA LYS A 192 -6.38 -25.87 28.23
C LYS A 192 -6.21 -24.66 27.31
N TYR A 193 -6.04 -24.88 26.01
CA TYR A 193 -5.85 -23.82 25.00
C TYR A 193 -7.17 -23.10 24.63
N GLY A 194 -8.32 -23.67 24.92
CA GLY A 194 -9.62 -23.05 24.74
C GLY A 194 -10.14 -22.40 26.01
N SER A 195 -9.86 -22.99 27.20
CA SER A 195 -10.26 -22.43 28.48
C SER A 195 -9.49 -21.15 28.80
N ASP A 196 -8.21 -21.08 28.43
CA ASP A 196 -7.40 -19.86 28.45
C ASP A 196 -6.65 -19.69 27.13
N ARG A 197 -7.18 -18.82 26.27
CA ARG A 197 -6.71 -18.62 24.91
C ARG A 197 -5.29 -18.02 24.81
N ALA A 198 -4.77 -17.44 25.89
CA ALA A 198 -3.42 -16.91 25.92
C ALA A 198 -2.34 -18.01 26.06
N ILE A 199 -2.67 -19.17 26.57
CA ILE A 199 -1.68 -20.22 26.93
C ILE A 199 -0.74 -20.54 25.78
N PHE A 200 -1.24 -20.74 24.55
CA PHE A 200 -0.39 -21.03 23.39
C PHE A 200 0.64 -19.92 23.14
N ALA A 201 0.21 -18.65 23.14
CA ALA A 201 1.10 -17.51 22.96
C ALA A 201 2.15 -17.43 24.08
N LEU A 202 1.76 -17.67 25.33
CA LEU A 202 2.65 -17.65 26.49
C LEU A 202 3.69 -18.78 26.44
N GLU A 203 3.28 -19.99 26.07
CA GLU A 203 4.19 -21.15 25.90
C GLU A 203 5.19 -20.90 24.75
N VAL A 204 4.76 -20.29 23.63
CA VAL A 204 5.64 -19.87 22.53
C VAL A 204 6.67 -18.84 23.01
N VAL A 205 6.25 -17.78 23.73
CA VAL A 205 7.17 -16.76 24.25
C VAL A 205 8.20 -17.38 25.19
N LYS A 206 7.79 -18.25 26.11
CA LYS A 206 8.67 -18.95 27.05
C LYS A 206 9.68 -19.85 26.31
N ARG A 207 9.20 -20.64 25.34
CA ARG A 207 10.07 -21.51 24.55
C ARG A 207 11.10 -20.69 23.74
N VAL A 208 10.70 -19.59 23.12
CA VAL A 208 11.60 -18.68 22.42
C VAL A 208 12.64 -18.11 23.39
N ARG A 209 12.22 -17.67 24.61
CA ARG A 209 13.13 -17.16 25.65
C ARG A 209 14.16 -18.22 26.06
N GLU A 210 13.75 -19.46 26.29
CA GLU A 210 14.66 -20.58 26.61
C GLU A 210 15.72 -20.80 25.53
N LYS A 211 15.33 -20.71 24.24
CA LYS A 211 16.23 -20.95 23.11
C LYS A 211 17.20 -19.79 22.83
N VAL A 212 16.76 -18.53 23.01
CA VAL A 212 17.61 -17.38 22.72
C VAL A 212 18.35 -16.82 23.94
N GLY A 213 17.97 -17.22 25.17
CA GLY A 213 18.55 -16.75 26.43
C GLY A 213 18.06 -15.36 26.83
N GLU A 214 18.45 -14.92 28.03
CA GLU A 214 17.90 -13.71 28.68
C GLU A 214 18.27 -12.40 27.99
N ASP A 215 19.41 -12.31 27.34
CA ASP A 215 19.97 -11.08 26.81
C ASP A 215 19.43 -10.71 25.42
N PHE A 216 18.90 -11.67 24.66
CA PHE A 216 18.43 -11.48 23.29
C PHE A 216 16.99 -10.94 23.29
N PRO A 217 16.71 -9.75 22.69
CA PRO A 217 15.37 -9.16 22.74
C PRO A 217 14.34 -9.93 21.93
N ILE A 218 13.17 -10.14 22.53
CA ILE A 218 12.00 -10.77 21.93
C ILE A 218 10.89 -9.74 21.81
N GLY A 219 10.41 -9.48 20.60
CA GLY A 219 9.19 -8.73 20.36
C GLY A 219 7.99 -9.63 20.19
N PHE A 220 6.81 -9.08 20.47
CA PHE A 220 5.55 -9.74 20.18
C PHE A 220 4.62 -8.79 19.43
N ARG A 221 4.19 -9.17 18.22
CA ARG A 221 3.23 -8.41 17.47
C ARG A 221 1.81 -8.89 17.75
N ILE A 222 0.93 -7.96 18.15
CA ILE A 222 -0.46 -8.27 18.52
C ILE A 222 -1.46 -7.45 17.70
N SER A 223 -2.64 -8.02 17.40
CA SER A 223 -3.80 -7.25 16.95
C SER A 223 -4.46 -6.64 18.18
N GLY A 224 -4.43 -5.32 18.33
CA GLY A 224 -5.07 -4.60 19.43
C GLY A 224 -6.60 -4.69 19.40
N ASP A 225 -7.17 -4.92 18.21
CA ASP A 225 -8.58 -5.22 17.98
C ASP A 225 -8.69 -5.94 16.63
N GLU A 226 -9.47 -7.01 16.56
CA GLU A 226 -9.73 -7.72 15.30
C GLU A 226 -10.83 -7.09 14.45
N TYR A 227 -11.66 -6.23 15.04
CA TYR A 227 -12.87 -5.65 14.42
C TYR A 227 -13.82 -6.73 13.86
N ILE A 228 -13.96 -7.83 14.60
CA ILE A 228 -14.83 -8.97 14.29
C ILE A 228 -15.74 -9.22 15.48
N ASP A 229 -17.03 -9.36 15.25
CA ASP A 229 -17.97 -9.74 16.29
C ASP A 229 -17.57 -11.09 16.91
N GLY A 230 -17.39 -11.10 18.22
CA GLY A 230 -16.87 -12.27 18.94
C GLY A 230 -15.38 -12.53 18.74
N GLY A 231 -14.61 -11.61 18.17
CA GLY A 231 -13.15 -11.67 18.05
C GLY A 231 -12.42 -11.06 19.25
N VAL A 232 -11.12 -10.82 19.07
CA VAL A 232 -10.29 -10.11 20.06
C VAL A 232 -10.67 -8.63 20.07
N THR A 233 -11.08 -8.14 21.24
CA THR A 233 -11.34 -6.72 21.51
C THR A 233 -10.13 -6.05 22.14
N LEU A 234 -10.11 -4.72 22.19
CA LEU A 234 -9.04 -3.95 22.84
C LEU A 234 -8.85 -4.37 24.32
N GLU A 235 -9.91 -4.66 25.05
CA GLU A 235 -9.80 -5.08 26.47
C GLU A 235 -9.15 -6.47 26.61
N LEU A 236 -9.48 -7.42 25.73
CA LEU A 236 -8.79 -8.70 25.70
C LEU A 236 -7.32 -8.56 25.32
N SER A 237 -7.00 -7.74 24.32
CA SER A 237 -5.61 -7.55 23.90
C SER A 237 -4.76 -6.81 24.93
N LYS A 238 -5.33 -5.95 25.76
CA LYS A 238 -4.65 -5.35 26.92
C LYS A 238 -4.23 -6.42 27.93
N ASP A 239 -5.14 -7.35 28.28
CA ASP A 239 -4.81 -8.47 29.17
C ASP A 239 -3.74 -9.38 28.56
N TYR A 240 -3.90 -9.75 27.28
CA TYR A 240 -2.91 -10.57 26.58
C TYR A 240 -1.54 -9.89 26.53
N ALA A 241 -1.47 -8.61 26.18
CA ALA A 241 -0.22 -7.85 26.12
C ALA A 241 0.52 -7.82 27.46
N ARG A 242 -0.21 -7.60 28.58
CA ARG A 242 0.36 -7.64 29.94
C ARG A 242 0.95 -9.02 30.23
N ARG A 243 0.21 -10.10 30.02
CA ARG A 243 0.64 -11.48 30.27
C ARG A 243 1.80 -11.91 29.38
N ILE A 244 1.83 -11.47 28.12
CA ILE A 244 2.92 -11.70 27.17
C ILE A 244 4.19 -11.00 27.62
N ALA A 245 4.09 -9.77 28.13
CA ALA A 245 5.23 -9.06 28.73
C ALA A 245 5.77 -9.80 29.95
N GLU A 246 4.88 -10.25 30.86
CA GLU A 246 5.23 -11.05 32.03
C GLU A 246 5.86 -12.41 31.67
N ALA A 247 5.49 -13.00 30.54
CA ALA A 247 6.06 -14.25 30.03
C ALA A 247 7.46 -14.08 29.42
N GLY A 248 7.95 -12.85 29.23
CA GLY A 248 9.32 -12.56 28.80
C GLY A 248 9.48 -11.87 27.45
N ALA A 249 8.42 -11.28 26.88
CA ALA A 249 8.56 -10.36 25.75
C ALA A 249 9.21 -9.04 26.19
N ASP A 250 10.00 -8.42 25.34
CA ASP A 250 10.76 -7.20 25.62
C ASP A 250 10.19 -5.95 24.93
N TYR A 251 9.28 -6.12 23.98
CA TYR A 251 8.45 -5.05 23.41
C TYR A 251 7.16 -5.61 22.81
N ILE A 252 6.13 -4.78 22.74
CA ILE A 252 4.86 -5.08 22.07
C ILE A 252 4.74 -4.23 20.80
N HIS A 253 4.50 -4.86 19.66
CA HIS A 253 4.23 -4.18 18.39
C HIS A 253 2.72 -4.26 18.09
N VAL A 254 2.02 -3.15 18.28
CA VAL A 254 0.56 -3.10 18.21
C VAL A 254 0.10 -2.82 16.79
N SER A 255 -0.66 -3.76 16.23
CA SER A 255 -1.37 -3.65 14.96
C SER A 255 -2.88 -3.83 15.20
N ALA A 256 -3.62 -4.25 14.18
CA ALA A 256 -5.05 -4.47 14.27
C ALA A 256 -5.54 -5.49 13.23
N GLY A 257 -6.80 -5.88 13.32
CA GLY A 257 -7.47 -6.67 12.32
C GLY A 257 -7.02 -8.14 12.24
N ALA A 258 -7.70 -8.84 11.37
CA ALA A 258 -7.45 -10.24 11.00
C ALA A 258 -7.58 -10.41 9.48
N THR A 259 -7.43 -11.63 8.97
CA THR A 259 -7.47 -11.92 7.52
C THR A 259 -8.76 -11.48 6.82
N VAL A 260 -9.86 -11.35 7.57
CA VAL A 260 -11.18 -10.90 7.05
C VAL A 260 -11.42 -9.40 7.22
N THR A 261 -10.59 -8.70 7.99
CA THR A 261 -10.65 -7.24 8.24
C THR A 261 -9.36 -6.54 7.81
N VAL A 262 -8.85 -6.92 6.64
CA VAL A 262 -7.58 -6.43 6.08
C VAL A 262 -7.55 -4.91 5.91
N ASP A 263 -8.70 -4.29 5.61
CA ASP A 263 -8.86 -2.85 5.48
C ASP A 263 -8.48 -2.09 6.77
N LYS A 264 -8.46 -2.75 7.92
CA LYS A 264 -8.05 -2.14 9.19
C LYS A 264 -6.54 -1.99 9.30
N PHE A 265 -5.75 -3.04 9.03
CA PHE A 265 -4.29 -2.97 9.18
C PHE A 265 -3.53 -2.56 7.91
N ILE A 266 -4.14 -2.73 6.73
CA ILE A 266 -3.64 -2.18 5.47
C ILE A 266 -4.61 -1.08 5.00
N SER A 267 -4.83 -0.10 5.87
CA SER A 267 -5.83 0.96 5.67
C SER A 267 -5.56 1.75 4.39
N PRO A 268 -6.51 1.80 3.43
CA PRO A 268 -6.38 2.62 2.22
C PRO A 268 -6.55 4.12 2.52
N MET A 269 -6.39 4.95 1.50
CA MET A 269 -6.45 6.41 1.61
C MET A 269 -7.78 6.97 2.14
N TYR A 270 -8.85 6.19 2.10
CA TYR A 270 -10.19 6.57 2.59
C TYR A 270 -10.31 6.58 4.13
N TYR A 271 -9.32 6.04 4.84
CA TYR A 271 -9.21 6.17 6.30
C TYR A 271 -8.26 7.30 6.69
N PRO A 272 -8.45 7.92 7.87
CA PRO A 272 -7.50 8.91 8.37
C PRO A 272 -6.12 8.28 8.62
N PRO A 273 -5.01 9.04 8.43
CA PRO A 273 -3.69 8.62 8.87
C PRO A 273 -3.65 8.41 10.39
N GLY A 274 -2.84 7.44 10.85
CA GLY A 274 -2.67 7.17 12.28
C GLY A 274 -3.88 6.54 12.96
N GLY A 275 -4.89 6.05 12.21
CA GLY A 275 -6.17 5.57 12.75
C GLY A 275 -6.09 4.41 13.74
N LEU A 276 -4.92 3.75 13.90
CA LEU A 276 -4.72 2.65 14.85
C LEU A 276 -3.88 3.04 16.08
N VAL A 277 -3.39 4.28 16.15
CA VAL A 277 -2.48 4.74 17.21
C VAL A 277 -3.11 4.62 18.61
N TYR A 278 -4.42 4.81 18.71
CA TYR A 278 -5.13 4.69 19.99
C TYR A 278 -5.01 3.28 20.60
N LEU A 279 -4.91 2.21 19.79
CA LEU A 279 -4.72 0.84 20.28
C LEU A 279 -3.37 0.70 21.00
N ALA A 280 -2.31 1.24 20.39
CA ALA A 280 -0.99 1.25 21.00
C ALA A 280 -0.96 2.10 22.28
N GLN A 281 -1.63 3.26 22.28
CA GLN A 281 -1.75 4.13 23.43
C GLN A 281 -2.44 3.43 24.62
N GLU A 282 -3.50 2.66 24.37
CA GLU A 282 -4.21 1.95 25.44
C GLU A 282 -3.40 0.74 25.96
N ILE A 283 -2.74 -0.01 25.06
CA ILE A 283 -1.86 -1.12 25.47
C ILE A 283 -0.66 -0.60 26.28
N ARG A 284 -0.09 0.54 25.90
CA ARG A 284 1.03 1.16 26.61
C ARG A 284 0.72 1.49 28.07
N LYS A 285 -0.54 1.72 28.41
CA LYS A 285 -0.97 2.00 29.80
C LYS A 285 -0.89 0.77 30.73
N VAL A 286 -0.88 -0.44 30.17
CA VAL A 286 -0.96 -1.70 30.93
C VAL A 286 0.31 -2.56 30.85
N VAL A 287 1.32 -2.11 30.10
CA VAL A 287 2.64 -2.79 30.01
C VAL A 287 3.77 -1.86 30.46
N THR A 288 4.86 -2.44 30.97
CA THR A 288 6.07 -1.69 31.37
C THR A 288 7.18 -1.73 30.34
N ILE A 289 7.02 -2.56 29.30
CA ILE A 289 7.96 -2.72 28.19
C ILE A 289 7.60 -1.79 27.03
N PRO A 290 8.56 -1.44 26.15
CA PRO A 290 8.31 -0.56 25.00
C PRO A 290 7.16 -0.99 24.10
N VAL A 291 6.44 0.00 23.59
CA VAL A 291 5.33 -0.21 22.64
C VAL A 291 5.64 0.46 21.29
N ILE A 292 5.55 -0.32 20.23
CA ILE A 292 5.66 0.14 18.85
C ILE A 292 4.25 0.30 18.28
N THR A 293 3.93 1.47 17.71
CA THR A 293 2.66 1.70 17.01
C THR A 293 2.81 1.56 15.50
N VAL A 294 1.72 1.17 14.83
CA VAL A 294 1.59 1.15 13.37
C VAL A 294 0.20 1.64 12.96
N GLY A 295 -0.01 1.95 11.70
CA GLY A 295 -1.33 2.27 11.15
C GLY A 295 -1.35 3.50 10.27
N SER A 296 -0.94 3.35 8.99
CA SER A 296 -0.96 4.44 8.00
C SER A 296 -0.20 5.70 8.42
N ILE A 297 0.87 5.55 9.20
CA ILE A 297 1.78 6.65 9.58
C ILE A 297 2.75 6.83 8.41
N CYS A 298 2.42 7.78 7.51
CA CYS A 298 3.17 8.02 6.28
C CYS A 298 3.83 9.41 6.26
N ASP A 299 3.71 10.16 7.34
CA ASP A 299 4.24 11.50 7.49
C ASP A 299 5.15 11.56 8.73
N PRO A 300 6.41 12.02 8.63
CA PRO A 300 7.28 12.17 9.79
C PRO A 300 6.77 13.19 10.81
N LEU A 301 5.96 14.19 10.41
CA LEU A 301 5.32 15.13 11.35
C LEU A 301 4.32 14.41 12.27
N LEU A 302 3.47 13.56 11.71
CA LEU A 302 2.56 12.72 12.49
C LEU A 302 3.33 11.75 13.40
N ALA A 303 4.43 11.18 12.92
CA ALA A 303 5.27 10.29 13.71
C ALA A 303 5.89 11.01 14.94
N GLU A 304 6.38 12.23 14.76
CA GLU A 304 6.91 13.07 15.84
C GLU A 304 5.83 13.42 16.86
N GLU A 305 4.62 13.80 16.41
CA GLU A 305 3.48 14.13 17.26
C GLU A 305 3.09 12.95 18.15
N ILE A 306 2.95 11.75 17.58
CA ILE A 306 2.64 10.52 18.33
C ILE A 306 3.64 10.28 19.46
N LEU A 307 4.94 10.47 19.18
CA LEU A 307 6.00 10.29 20.19
C LEU A 307 6.01 11.40 21.24
N LYS A 308 5.79 12.66 20.85
CA LYS A 308 5.71 13.80 21.77
C LYS A 308 4.55 13.66 22.75
N GLU A 309 3.42 13.17 22.28
CA GLU A 309 2.23 12.93 23.11
C GLU A 309 2.34 11.63 23.95
N GLY A 310 3.43 10.88 23.82
CA GLY A 310 3.64 9.65 24.58
C GLY A 310 2.66 8.52 24.23
N LYS A 311 2.07 8.53 23.03
CA LYS A 311 1.13 7.50 22.59
C LYS A 311 1.81 6.18 22.27
N ALA A 312 3.11 6.21 21.96
CA ALA A 312 3.96 5.05 21.74
C ALA A 312 5.42 5.41 22.03
N ASP A 313 6.30 4.41 22.11
CA ASP A 313 7.74 4.57 22.32
C ASP A 313 8.50 4.59 20.99
N LEU A 314 8.01 3.83 19.98
CA LEU A 314 8.54 3.77 18.62
C LEU A 314 7.38 3.81 17.60
N VAL A 315 7.71 4.24 16.36
CA VAL A 315 6.72 4.40 15.29
C VAL A 315 7.11 3.58 14.07
N SER A 316 6.18 2.72 13.61
CA SER A 316 6.36 1.93 12.39
C SER A 316 5.83 2.66 11.16
N MET A 317 6.73 2.91 10.17
CA MET A 317 6.43 3.66 8.94
C MET A 317 6.56 2.75 7.70
N GLY A 318 5.69 1.71 7.58
CA GLY A 318 5.83 0.67 6.56
C GLY A 318 5.77 1.17 5.12
N ARG A 319 4.56 1.50 4.63
CA ARG A 319 4.37 1.92 3.22
C ARG A 319 5.08 3.24 2.88
N ALA A 320 5.34 4.08 3.88
CA ALA A 320 6.15 5.28 3.70
C ALA A 320 7.58 4.93 3.25
N LEU A 321 8.21 3.94 3.89
CA LEU A 321 9.56 3.46 3.55
C LEU A 321 9.59 2.62 2.25
N ILE A 322 8.45 2.08 1.81
CA ILE A 322 8.33 1.51 0.46
C ILE A 322 8.32 2.63 -0.58
N ALA A 323 7.58 3.70 -0.33
CA ALA A 323 7.48 4.84 -1.24
C ALA A 323 8.80 5.63 -1.32
N ASP A 324 9.43 5.86 -0.18
CA ASP A 324 10.72 6.56 -0.08
C ASP A 324 11.63 5.90 0.97
N PRO A 325 12.62 5.09 0.54
CA PRO A 325 13.57 4.49 1.48
C PRO A 325 14.41 5.53 2.24
N GLU A 326 14.65 6.72 1.67
CA GLU A 326 15.43 7.81 2.27
C GLU A 326 14.61 8.74 3.19
N LEU A 327 13.34 8.45 3.42
CA LEU A 327 12.46 9.27 4.26
C LEU A 327 13.11 9.67 5.59
N PRO A 328 13.76 8.76 6.36
CA PRO A 328 14.39 9.15 7.63
C PRO A 328 15.50 10.17 7.48
N ASN A 329 16.42 9.97 6.51
CA ASN A 329 17.52 10.91 6.27
C ASN A 329 16.99 12.28 5.83
N LYS A 330 16.06 12.32 4.88
CA LYS A 330 15.43 13.57 4.40
C LYS A 330 14.71 14.31 5.53
N ALA A 331 14.00 13.59 6.40
CA ALA A 331 13.34 14.18 7.56
C ALA A 331 14.37 14.75 8.57
N ALA A 332 15.45 14.00 8.87
CA ALA A 332 16.52 14.44 9.76
C ALA A 332 17.21 15.72 9.25
N GLU A 333 17.34 15.87 7.94
CA GLU A 333 17.94 17.00 7.26
C GLU A 333 16.95 18.18 7.03
N GLY A 334 15.67 17.99 7.37
CA GLY A 334 14.62 19.00 7.19
C GLY A 334 14.11 19.14 5.74
N ARG A 335 14.49 18.24 4.84
CA ARG A 335 14.10 18.22 3.41
C ARG A 335 12.75 17.50 3.21
N LEU A 336 11.70 18.00 3.84
CA LEU A 336 10.38 17.36 3.84
C LEU A 336 9.73 17.30 2.46
N GLU A 337 9.95 18.34 1.65
CA GLU A 337 9.44 18.42 0.28
C GLU A 337 10.13 17.45 -0.69
N ASP A 338 11.27 16.85 -0.29
CA ASP A 338 11.98 15.83 -1.06
C ASP A 338 11.52 14.41 -0.72
N ILE A 339 10.68 14.26 0.29
CA ILE A 339 10.10 12.95 0.65
C ILE A 339 9.01 12.58 -0.34
N ARG A 340 9.20 11.46 -1.05
CA ARG A 340 8.18 10.88 -1.93
C ARG A 340 7.06 10.26 -1.09
N PRO A 341 5.85 10.83 -1.08
CA PRO A 341 4.80 10.38 -0.17
C PRO A 341 4.16 9.07 -0.63
N CYS A 342 3.84 8.20 0.32
CA CYS A 342 2.95 7.08 0.07
C CYS A 342 1.51 7.60 -0.10
N ILE A 343 0.84 7.24 -1.20
CA ILE A 343 -0.56 7.63 -1.47
C ILE A 343 -1.58 6.62 -0.94
N ARG A 344 -1.18 5.64 -0.18
CA ARG A 344 -2.01 4.59 0.46
C ARG A 344 -2.98 3.87 -0.49
N CYS A 345 -2.62 3.75 -1.76
CA CYS A 345 -3.43 3.13 -2.81
C CYS A 345 -3.50 1.59 -2.74
N ASN A 346 -2.56 0.94 -2.06
CA ASN A 346 -2.40 -0.52 -1.96
C ASN A 346 -2.14 -1.28 -3.28
N GLU A 347 -2.15 -0.63 -4.43
CA GLU A 347 -2.07 -1.22 -5.77
C GLU A 347 -0.77 -2.03 -6.01
N GLY A 348 0.38 -1.42 -5.76
CA GLY A 348 1.68 -2.04 -6.04
C GLY A 348 2.18 -2.92 -4.90
N CYS A 349 1.90 -2.54 -3.65
CA CYS A 349 2.47 -3.21 -2.48
C CYS A 349 1.61 -4.39 -2.00
N TYR A 350 0.28 -4.25 -1.89
CA TYR A 350 -0.58 -5.29 -1.33
C TYR A 350 -1.36 -6.07 -2.40
N SER A 351 -1.99 -5.40 -3.36
CA SER A 351 -2.81 -6.08 -4.37
C SER A 351 -2.00 -7.11 -5.16
N ARG A 352 -0.78 -6.75 -5.55
CA ARG A 352 0.13 -7.67 -6.26
C ARG A 352 0.47 -8.94 -5.47
N LEU A 353 0.61 -8.83 -4.15
CA LEU A 353 0.86 -10.01 -3.31
C LEU A 353 -0.32 -10.98 -3.32
N ARG A 354 -1.56 -10.44 -3.39
CA ARG A 354 -2.78 -11.27 -3.55
C ARG A 354 -2.85 -11.98 -4.90
N GLU A 355 -2.25 -11.39 -5.93
CA GLU A 355 -2.10 -11.98 -7.27
C GLU A 355 -0.85 -12.88 -7.38
N PHE A 356 -0.23 -13.21 -6.26
CA PHE A 356 1.03 -13.96 -6.20
C PHE A 356 2.18 -13.34 -7.03
N LYS A 357 2.21 -12.01 -7.16
CA LYS A 357 3.28 -11.24 -7.82
C LYS A 357 4.18 -10.56 -6.79
N THR A 358 5.42 -10.29 -7.15
CA THR A 358 6.37 -9.53 -6.29
C THR A 358 5.88 -8.11 -6.03
N GLN A 359 6.21 -7.58 -4.85
CA GLN A 359 5.88 -6.22 -4.45
C GLN A 359 6.42 -5.18 -5.43
N ARG A 360 5.63 -4.12 -5.64
CA ARG A 360 5.96 -2.88 -6.36
C ARG A 360 5.37 -1.69 -5.60
N CYS A 361 5.60 -0.49 -6.11
CA CYS A 361 4.95 0.71 -5.57
C CYS A 361 4.49 1.61 -6.71
N THR A 362 3.32 2.20 -6.57
CA THR A 362 2.76 3.13 -7.57
C THR A 362 3.64 4.36 -7.75
N VAL A 363 4.16 4.90 -6.65
CA VAL A 363 4.96 6.14 -6.67
C VAL A 363 6.47 5.91 -6.73
N ASN A 364 6.93 4.67 -6.52
CA ASN A 364 8.35 4.31 -6.55
C ASN A 364 8.59 3.08 -7.43
N PRO A 365 8.92 3.26 -8.71
CA PRO A 365 9.15 2.16 -9.65
C PRO A 365 10.33 1.22 -9.31
N SER A 366 11.27 1.66 -8.48
CA SER A 366 12.47 0.87 -8.13
C SER A 366 12.19 -0.25 -7.14
N VAL A 367 11.04 -0.26 -6.44
CA VAL A 367 10.72 -1.25 -5.40
C VAL A 367 10.82 -2.69 -5.90
N GLY A 368 11.65 -3.49 -5.22
CA GLY A 368 11.98 -4.87 -5.55
C GLY A 368 12.81 -5.03 -6.84
N ARG A 369 13.43 -3.94 -7.30
CA ARG A 369 14.31 -3.85 -8.47
C ARG A 369 15.40 -2.80 -8.25
N GLU A 370 15.75 -2.52 -6.99
CA GLU A 370 16.55 -1.37 -6.56
C GLU A 370 17.82 -1.22 -7.42
N ARG A 371 18.65 -2.26 -7.51
CA ARG A 371 19.87 -2.24 -8.34
C ARG A 371 19.57 -2.16 -9.83
N ARG A 372 18.60 -2.94 -10.31
CA ARG A 372 18.24 -2.96 -11.73
C ARG A 372 17.67 -1.63 -12.21
N PHE A 373 17.02 -0.87 -11.33
CA PHE A 373 16.36 0.40 -11.63
C PHE A 373 17.14 1.60 -11.06
N GLU A 374 18.40 1.44 -10.77
CA GLU A 374 19.29 2.55 -10.42
C GLU A 374 19.32 3.59 -11.57
N ILE A 375 19.29 4.87 -11.19
CA ILE A 375 19.37 5.98 -12.14
C ILE A 375 20.84 6.34 -12.29
N ILE A 376 21.41 6.04 -13.46
CA ILE A 376 22.82 6.28 -13.78
C ILE A 376 22.90 7.51 -14.68
N SER A 377 23.89 8.38 -14.44
CA SER A 377 24.17 9.55 -15.28
C SER A 377 24.37 9.15 -16.75
N ALA A 378 23.86 9.97 -17.66
CA ALA A 378 24.04 9.76 -19.09
C ALA A 378 25.48 10.08 -19.52
N ASN A 379 25.98 9.36 -20.53
CA ASN A 379 27.31 9.62 -21.08
C ASN A 379 27.41 11.00 -21.77
N SER A 380 26.28 11.52 -22.28
CA SER A 380 26.18 12.84 -22.89
C SER A 380 24.79 13.43 -22.65
N ALA A 381 24.74 14.73 -22.41
CA ALA A 381 23.48 15.46 -22.26
C ALA A 381 22.75 15.51 -23.61
N LYS A 382 21.43 15.30 -23.57
CA LYS A 382 20.51 15.42 -24.71
C LYS A 382 19.45 16.48 -24.39
N ASN A 383 18.84 17.05 -25.44
CA ASN A 383 17.68 17.90 -25.34
C ASN A 383 16.41 17.04 -25.43
N ILE A 384 15.72 16.88 -24.32
CA ILE A 384 14.53 16.04 -24.23
C ILE A 384 13.28 16.94 -24.17
N LEU A 385 12.34 16.62 -25.05
CA LEU A 385 11.03 17.25 -25.06
C LEU A 385 10.00 16.29 -24.46
N VAL A 386 9.31 16.70 -23.39
CA VAL A 386 8.20 15.96 -22.80
C VAL A 386 6.90 16.70 -23.07
N VAL A 387 5.92 16.05 -23.69
CA VAL A 387 4.60 16.62 -23.99
C VAL A 387 3.54 15.97 -23.13
N GLY A 388 3.03 16.72 -22.16
CA GLY A 388 2.05 16.32 -21.14
C GLY A 388 2.64 16.26 -19.74
N GLY A 389 2.11 17.11 -18.86
CA GLY A 389 2.53 17.26 -17.45
C GLY A 389 1.75 16.36 -16.47
N GLY A 390 1.21 15.22 -16.94
CA GLY A 390 0.65 14.18 -16.10
C GLY A 390 1.74 13.38 -15.35
N PRO A 391 1.35 12.42 -14.48
CA PRO A 391 2.32 11.70 -13.62
C PRO A 391 3.40 10.96 -14.42
N GLY A 392 3.06 10.37 -15.55
CA GLY A 392 4.04 9.69 -16.42
C GLY A 392 5.04 10.67 -17.04
N GLY A 393 4.55 11.81 -17.58
CA GLY A 393 5.42 12.83 -18.17
C GLY A 393 6.31 13.51 -17.13
N MET A 394 5.77 13.85 -15.95
CA MET A 394 6.56 14.40 -14.84
C MET A 394 7.65 13.43 -14.37
N GLU A 395 7.35 12.14 -14.25
CA GLU A 395 8.34 11.15 -13.83
C GLU A 395 9.41 10.92 -14.91
N ALA A 396 9.04 10.91 -16.20
CA ALA A 396 10.00 10.86 -17.30
C ALA A 396 10.95 12.08 -17.30
N ALA A 397 10.38 13.29 -17.15
CA ALA A 397 11.15 14.52 -17.07
C ALA A 397 12.10 14.52 -15.86
N ARG A 398 11.61 14.10 -14.68
CA ARG A 398 12.41 14.01 -13.45
C ARG A 398 13.61 13.07 -13.62
N VAL A 399 13.37 11.87 -14.15
CA VAL A 399 14.43 10.86 -14.30
C VAL A 399 15.44 11.26 -15.37
N ALA A 400 14.99 11.81 -16.50
CA ALA A 400 15.87 12.32 -17.54
C ALA A 400 16.75 13.47 -17.02
N ALA A 401 16.19 14.40 -16.24
CA ALA A 401 16.95 15.51 -15.64
C ALA A 401 17.98 15.02 -14.61
N ILE A 402 17.64 14.04 -13.75
CA ILE A 402 18.61 13.42 -12.82
C ILE A 402 19.77 12.77 -13.58
N ARG A 403 19.53 12.24 -14.77
CA ARG A 403 20.60 11.70 -15.61
C ARG A 403 21.48 12.75 -16.29
N GLY A 404 21.12 14.03 -16.20
CA GLY A 404 21.89 15.14 -16.74
C GLY A 404 21.42 15.61 -18.12
N HIS A 405 20.21 15.25 -18.55
CA HIS A 405 19.63 15.75 -19.80
C HIS A 405 18.99 17.13 -19.62
N ASN A 406 18.98 17.94 -20.70
CA ASN A 406 18.25 19.20 -20.77
C ASN A 406 16.78 18.90 -21.08
N VAL A 407 15.88 19.10 -20.13
CA VAL A 407 14.48 18.71 -20.29
C VAL A 407 13.57 19.93 -20.41
N THR A 408 12.71 19.93 -21.43
CA THR A 408 11.60 20.88 -21.58
C THR A 408 10.28 20.11 -21.52
N LEU A 409 9.38 20.51 -20.61
CA LEU A 409 8.06 19.91 -20.44
C LEU A 409 6.97 20.89 -20.84
N TYR A 410 6.10 20.50 -21.77
CA TYR A 410 4.90 21.24 -22.17
C TYR A 410 3.66 20.68 -21.53
N GLU A 411 2.81 21.55 -20.97
CA GLU A 411 1.50 21.21 -20.42
C GLU A 411 0.47 22.27 -20.88
N LYS A 412 -0.63 21.80 -21.46
CA LYS A 412 -1.72 22.68 -21.95
C LYS A 412 -2.51 23.34 -20.82
N GLU A 413 -2.61 22.67 -19.68
CA GLU A 413 -3.26 23.22 -18.50
C GLU A 413 -2.32 24.19 -17.77
N LYS A 414 -2.90 25.04 -16.91
CA LYS A 414 -2.14 26.00 -16.10
C LYS A 414 -1.36 25.38 -14.93
N GLU A 415 -1.59 24.10 -14.69
CA GLU A 415 -1.02 23.34 -13.56
C GLU A 415 -0.62 21.94 -14.00
N LEU A 416 0.46 21.42 -13.38
CA LEU A 416 0.89 20.03 -13.53
C LEU A 416 -0.03 19.04 -12.80
N GLY A 417 0.08 17.76 -13.14
CA GLY A 417 -0.59 16.65 -12.46
C GLY A 417 -1.58 15.88 -13.33
N GLY A 418 -2.02 16.45 -14.44
CA GLY A 418 -2.94 15.80 -15.37
C GLY A 418 -4.18 15.23 -14.68
N GLN A 419 -4.57 13.98 -14.97
CA GLN A 419 -5.74 13.34 -14.37
C GLN A 419 -5.62 13.12 -12.85
N LEU A 420 -4.41 12.96 -12.30
CA LEU A 420 -4.24 12.83 -10.84
C LEU A 420 -4.65 14.11 -10.10
N ARG A 421 -4.49 15.29 -10.71
CA ARG A 421 -4.97 16.55 -10.14
C ARG A 421 -6.47 16.52 -9.93
N ILE A 422 -7.21 16.02 -10.93
CA ILE A 422 -8.67 15.87 -10.85
C ILE A 422 -9.04 14.79 -9.82
N ALA A 423 -8.36 13.66 -9.85
CA ALA A 423 -8.57 12.56 -8.90
C ALA A 423 -8.29 12.96 -7.44
N SER A 424 -7.49 13.99 -7.19
CA SER A 424 -7.15 14.47 -5.84
C SER A 424 -8.18 15.45 -5.23
N ILE A 425 -9.18 15.88 -5.98
CA ILE A 425 -10.18 16.87 -5.54
C ILE A 425 -11.05 16.35 -4.38
N PRO A 426 -11.55 15.09 -4.41
CA PRO A 426 -12.29 14.58 -3.25
C PRO A 426 -11.44 14.56 -1.99
N PRO A 427 -11.95 15.03 -0.83
CA PRO A 427 -11.17 15.17 0.41
C PRO A 427 -10.51 13.86 0.87
N PHE A 428 -11.12 12.73 0.60
CA PHE A 428 -10.59 11.40 0.94
C PHE A 428 -9.40 10.96 0.05
N LYS A 429 -8.97 11.80 -0.92
CA LYS A 429 -7.81 11.55 -1.81
C LYS A 429 -6.67 12.57 -1.64
N ALA A 430 -6.57 13.23 -0.51
CA ALA A 430 -5.55 14.24 -0.23
C ALA A 430 -4.10 13.74 -0.41
N ASP A 431 -3.85 12.44 -0.16
CA ASP A 431 -2.51 11.85 -0.37
C ASP A 431 -2.07 11.89 -1.85
N VAL A 432 -3.01 11.84 -2.80
CA VAL A 432 -2.71 11.96 -4.24
C VAL A 432 -2.19 13.36 -4.56
N LYS A 433 -2.78 14.40 -3.94
CA LYS A 433 -2.30 15.78 -4.10
C LYS A 433 -0.87 15.94 -3.60
N ARG A 434 -0.54 15.37 -2.43
CA ARG A 434 0.84 15.40 -1.88
C ARG A 434 1.86 14.82 -2.87
N PHE A 435 1.50 13.78 -3.62
CA PHE A 435 2.40 13.20 -4.61
C PHE A 435 2.59 14.10 -5.84
N ILE A 436 1.54 14.79 -6.30
CA ILE A 436 1.64 15.78 -7.37
C ILE A 436 2.54 16.95 -6.93
N ASP A 437 2.37 17.44 -5.71
CA ASP A 437 3.17 18.52 -5.12
C ASP A 437 4.65 18.10 -5.04
N TYR A 438 4.93 16.85 -4.64
CA TYR A 438 6.27 16.27 -4.66
C TYR A 438 6.88 16.29 -6.07
N LEU A 439 6.19 15.71 -7.08
CA LEU A 439 6.71 15.67 -8.45
C LEU A 439 6.96 17.07 -9.00
N SER A 440 6.04 18.00 -8.78
CA SER A 440 6.16 19.40 -9.21
C SER A 440 7.35 20.09 -8.54
N THR A 441 7.62 19.79 -7.27
CA THR A 441 8.77 20.30 -6.54
C THR A 441 10.08 19.72 -7.08
N GLN A 442 10.12 18.42 -7.35
CA GLN A 442 11.31 17.76 -7.90
C GLN A 442 11.66 18.30 -9.30
N ILE A 443 10.67 18.47 -10.17
CA ILE A 443 10.87 19.04 -11.52
C ILE A 443 11.49 20.44 -11.42
N ARG A 444 11.01 21.28 -10.51
CA ARG A 444 11.53 22.63 -10.28
C ARG A 444 12.97 22.61 -9.75
N LYS A 445 13.27 21.72 -8.78
CA LYS A 445 14.62 21.58 -8.19
C LYS A 445 15.66 21.02 -9.18
N LEU A 446 15.21 20.32 -10.21
CA LEU A 446 16.06 19.75 -11.26
C LEU A 446 16.16 20.65 -12.50
N ASP A 447 15.75 21.92 -12.39
CA ASP A 447 15.80 22.92 -13.45
C ASP A 447 15.15 22.50 -14.77
N VAL A 448 14.13 21.63 -14.70
CA VAL A 448 13.32 21.27 -15.88
C VAL A 448 12.57 22.52 -16.34
N LYS A 449 12.74 22.89 -17.61
CA LYS A 449 11.99 23.99 -18.20
C LYS A 449 10.54 23.60 -18.40
N VAL A 450 9.60 24.26 -17.69
CA VAL A 450 8.17 23.95 -17.74
C VAL A 450 7.41 25.07 -18.46
N GLU A 451 6.67 24.71 -19.51
CA GLU A 451 5.81 25.59 -20.31
C GLU A 451 4.34 25.24 -20.04
N LEU A 452 3.69 25.99 -19.13
CA LEU A 452 2.29 25.79 -18.71
C LEU A 452 1.34 26.65 -19.55
N GLY A 453 0.07 26.18 -19.68
CA GLY A 453 -0.99 26.86 -20.43
C GLY A 453 -0.72 26.94 -21.92
N LYS A 454 0.17 26.09 -22.41
CA LYS A 454 0.61 26.06 -23.81
C LYS A 454 0.31 24.69 -24.42
N GLU A 455 -0.61 24.66 -25.34
CA GLU A 455 -0.80 23.48 -26.16
C GLU A 455 0.39 23.30 -27.08
N PHE A 456 0.92 22.07 -27.11
CA PHE A 456 2.06 21.75 -27.95
C PHE A 456 1.63 21.67 -29.42
N SER A 457 2.34 22.37 -30.30
CA SER A 457 2.20 22.25 -31.75
C SER A 457 3.43 21.62 -32.37
N PHE A 458 3.26 20.93 -33.48
CA PHE A 458 4.36 20.30 -34.21
C PHE A 458 5.44 21.32 -34.64
N GLU A 459 5.07 22.56 -34.95
CA GLU A 459 6.00 23.66 -35.25
C GLU A 459 7.01 23.94 -34.12
N THR A 460 6.62 23.64 -32.87
CA THR A 460 7.48 23.79 -31.70
C THR A 460 8.71 22.89 -31.78
N ILE A 461 8.63 21.74 -32.42
CA ILE A 461 9.75 20.81 -32.62
C ILE A 461 10.88 21.48 -33.41
N ASN A 462 10.54 22.19 -34.50
CA ASN A 462 11.53 22.89 -35.34
C ASN A 462 12.30 23.96 -34.56
N ARG A 463 11.67 24.57 -33.55
CA ARG A 463 12.27 25.56 -32.68
C ARG A 463 13.16 24.95 -31.59
N ILE A 464 12.69 23.83 -30.97
CA ILE A 464 13.41 23.21 -29.85
C ILE A 464 14.51 22.27 -30.37
N ARG A 465 14.29 21.59 -31.50
CA ARG A 465 15.19 20.59 -32.09
C ARG A 465 15.61 19.53 -31.06
N PRO A 466 14.65 18.80 -30.46
CA PRO A 466 14.93 17.81 -29.43
C PRO A 466 15.63 16.59 -30.03
N ASP A 467 16.52 15.97 -29.24
CA ASP A 467 17.14 14.67 -29.58
C ASP A 467 16.13 13.51 -29.39
N ALA A 468 15.13 13.69 -28.53
CA ALA A 468 14.03 12.76 -28.34
C ALA A 468 12.76 13.46 -27.82
N VAL A 469 11.61 12.91 -28.20
CA VAL A 469 10.28 13.37 -27.75
C VAL A 469 9.62 12.28 -26.90
N VAL A 470 9.11 12.65 -25.72
CA VAL A 470 8.27 11.79 -24.87
C VAL A 470 6.83 12.28 -24.95
N VAL A 471 5.94 11.46 -25.48
CA VAL A 471 4.51 11.75 -25.60
C VAL A 471 3.77 11.17 -24.40
N ALA A 472 3.25 12.03 -23.55
CA ALA A 472 2.50 11.68 -22.32
C ALA A 472 1.17 12.44 -22.25
N THR A 473 0.50 12.59 -23.41
CA THR A 473 -0.70 13.42 -23.61
C THR A 473 -1.98 12.88 -22.98
N GLY A 474 -1.91 11.69 -22.37
CA GLY A 474 -2.97 11.12 -21.54
C GLY A 474 -4.21 10.69 -22.32
N ALA A 475 -5.36 10.74 -21.66
CA ALA A 475 -6.65 10.35 -22.22
C ALA A 475 -7.71 11.41 -21.93
N ARG A 476 -8.84 11.30 -22.64
CA ARG A 476 -10.04 12.14 -22.47
C ARG A 476 -11.24 11.28 -22.05
N PRO A 477 -12.25 11.82 -21.36
CA PRO A 477 -13.48 11.09 -21.05
C PRO A 477 -14.10 10.50 -22.31
N LEU A 478 -14.55 9.26 -22.23
CA LEU A 478 -15.31 8.60 -23.29
C LEU A 478 -16.77 9.04 -23.20
N ILE A 479 -17.27 9.69 -24.24
CA ILE A 479 -18.68 10.02 -24.41
C ILE A 479 -19.26 9.03 -25.42
N PRO A 480 -20.17 8.14 -25.01
CA PRO A 480 -20.79 7.17 -25.92
C PRO A 480 -21.80 7.84 -26.85
N ASP A 481 -22.06 7.19 -27.98
CA ASP A 481 -23.14 7.62 -28.88
C ASP A 481 -24.47 7.05 -28.37
N ILE A 482 -25.11 7.82 -27.47
CA ILE A 482 -26.42 7.51 -26.88
C ILE A 482 -27.36 8.65 -27.19
N PRO A 483 -28.60 8.38 -27.63
CA PRO A 483 -29.57 9.43 -27.91
C PRO A 483 -29.74 10.41 -26.74
N GLY A 484 -29.57 11.70 -27.00
CA GLY A 484 -29.72 12.76 -25.99
C GLY A 484 -28.49 13.00 -25.09
N ILE A 485 -27.35 12.32 -25.28
CA ILE A 485 -26.14 12.46 -24.46
C ILE A 485 -25.51 13.87 -24.51
N SER A 486 -25.87 14.68 -25.52
CA SER A 486 -25.38 16.05 -25.68
C SER A 486 -26.23 17.11 -24.99
N LYS A 487 -27.27 16.73 -24.24
CA LYS A 487 -28.15 17.67 -23.51
C LYS A 487 -27.35 18.45 -22.45
N SER A 488 -27.80 19.66 -22.15
CA SER A 488 -27.10 20.64 -21.30
C SER A 488 -26.88 20.20 -19.86
N PHE A 489 -27.69 19.28 -19.34
CA PHE A 489 -27.58 18.71 -17.98
C PHE A 489 -26.74 17.41 -17.92
N VAL A 490 -26.17 17.01 -19.06
CA VAL A 490 -25.19 15.89 -19.12
C VAL A 490 -23.77 16.45 -18.96
N HIS A 491 -23.06 15.93 -18.02
CA HIS A 491 -21.70 16.38 -17.67
C HIS A 491 -20.75 15.19 -17.56
N THR A 492 -19.46 15.42 -17.71
CA THR A 492 -18.45 14.41 -17.35
C THR A 492 -18.13 14.47 -15.86
N ALA A 493 -17.58 13.38 -15.30
CA ALA A 493 -17.05 13.39 -13.94
C ALA A 493 -15.97 14.49 -13.77
N VAL A 494 -15.18 14.75 -14.82
CA VAL A 494 -14.17 15.83 -14.85
C VAL A 494 -14.81 17.21 -14.67
N ASP A 495 -15.91 17.50 -15.36
CA ASP A 495 -16.59 18.81 -15.27
C ASP A 495 -17.10 19.09 -13.85
N ILE A 496 -17.65 18.05 -13.20
CA ILE A 496 -18.18 18.15 -11.84
C ILE A 496 -17.04 18.31 -10.82
N LEU A 497 -16.06 17.44 -10.87
CA LEU A 497 -14.94 17.47 -9.91
C LEU A 497 -14.14 18.77 -10.01
N THR A 498 -13.95 19.31 -11.23
CA THR A 498 -13.23 20.58 -11.43
C THR A 498 -14.07 21.83 -11.15
N GLY A 499 -15.36 21.65 -10.87
CA GLY A 499 -16.29 22.79 -10.67
C GLY A 499 -16.63 23.58 -11.93
N LYS A 500 -16.24 23.09 -13.12
CA LYS A 500 -16.62 23.70 -14.41
C LYS A 500 -18.11 23.66 -14.65
N LYS A 501 -18.78 22.64 -14.12
CA LYS A 501 -20.23 22.46 -14.13
C LYS A 501 -20.72 22.13 -12.73
N GLN A 502 -21.97 22.48 -12.45
CA GLN A 502 -22.66 22.13 -11.21
C GLN A 502 -23.76 21.10 -11.52
N SER A 503 -23.93 20.13 -10.63
CA SER A 503 -25.04 19.18 -10.72
C SER A 503 -26.29 19.70 -10.03
N GLY A 504 -27.46 19.22 -10.46
CA GLY A 504 -28.72 19.37 -9.72
C GLY A 504 -28.72 18.58 -8.40
N GLU A 505 -29.88 18.42 -7.77
CA GLU A 505 -30.06 17.66 -6.53
C GLU A 505 -30.15 16.17 -6.81
N ASN A 506 -30.90 15.75 -7.85
CA ASN A 506 -31.09 14.35 -8.22
C ASN A 506 -30.15 14.00 -9.37
N VAL A 507 -29.14 13.16 -9.09
CA VAL A 507 -28.01 12.89 -10.00
C VAL A 507 -27.94 11.40 -10.33
N ALA A 508 -27.93 11.07 -11.62
CA ALA A 508 -27.51 9.75 -12.08
C ALA A 508 -26.03 9.78 -12.49
N VAL A 509 -25.28 8.75 -12.12
CA VAL A 509 -23.90 8.53 -12.57
C VAL A 509 -23.88 7.28 -13.44
N ALA A 510 -23.62 7.44 -14.72
CA ALA A 510 -23.49 6.34 -15.67
C ALA A 510 -22.05 5.79 -15.66
N GLY A 511 -21.91 4.54 -15.21
CA GLY A 511 -20.66 3.83 -15.00
C GLY A 511 -20.30 3.70 -13.54
N GLY A 512 -20.21 2.45 -13.07
CA GLY A 512 -19.86 2.08 -11.69
C GLY A 512 -18.41 1.66 -11.51
N GLY A 513 -17.49 2.06 -12.40
CA GLY A 513 -16.04 1.89 -12.19
C GLY A 513 -15.50 2.83 -11.10
N MET A 514 -14.17 2.83 -10.88
CA MET A 514 -13.52 3.64 -9.85
C MET A 514 -13.92 5.13 -9.93
N VAL A 515 -13.88 5.71 -11.11
CA VAL A 515 -14.24 7.13 -11.32
C VAL A 515 -15.70 7.40 -10.96
N GLY A 516 -16.62 6.52 -11.39
CA GLY A 516 -18.05 6.67 -11.08
C GLY A 516 -18.34 6.50 -9.58
N CYS A 517 -17.76 5.49 -8.94
CA CYS A 517 -17.89 5.27 -7.49
C CYS A 517 -17.38 6.47 -6.67
N GLU A 518 -16.16 6.97 -6.97
CA GLU A 518 -15.57 8.09 -6.25
C GLU A 518 -16.31 9.41 -6.50
N THR A 519 -16.77 9.66 -7.74
CA THR A 519 -17.59 10.83 -8.07
C THR A 519 -18.95 10.78 -7.37
N SER A 520 -19.58 9.60 -7.34
CA SER A 520 -20.84 9.39 -6.62
C SER A 520 -20.71 9.63 -5.13
N LEU A 521 -19.63 9.12 -4.53
CA LEU A 521 -19.33 9.35 -3.12
C LEU A 521 -19.10 10.85 -2.83
N TYR A 522 -18.33 11.54 -3.69
CA TYR A 522 -18.11 12.98 -3.57
C TYR A 522 -19.40 13.76 -3.63
N LEU A 523 -20.30 13.46 -4.58
CA LEU A 523 -21.60 14.10 -4.74
C LEU A 523 -22.51 13.84 -3.52
N ALA A 524 -22.58 12.60 -3.05
CA ALA A 524 -23.40 12.23 -1.89
C ALA A 524 -22.90 12.90 -0.60
N GLN A 525 -21.59 13.02 -0.40
CA GLN A 525 -21.00 13.81 0.70
C GLN A 525 -21.33 15.31 0.60
N ASN A 526 -21.58 15.82 -0.61
CA ASN A 526 -22.10 17.15 -0.86
C ASN A 526 -23.65 17.21 -0.89
N LYS A 527 -24.30 16.22 -0.23
CA LYS A 527 -25.76 16.15 0.00
C LYS A 527 -26.60 16.02 -1.27
N LYS A 528 -26.07 15.46 -2.35
CA LYS A 528 -26.84 15.13 -3.55
C LYS A 528 -27.48 13.74 -3.43
N ASN A 529 -28.65 13.55 -4.03
CA ASN A 529 -29.31 12.26 -4.18
C ASN A 529 -28.73 11.54 -5.39
N VAL A 530 -27.91 10.51 -5.16
CA VAL A 530 -27.13 9.88 -6.22
C VAL A 530 -27.61 8.47 -6.50
N VAL A 531 -27.74 8.12 -7.78
CA VAL A 531 -27.92 6.75 -8.27
C VAL A 531 -26.80 6.40 -9.24
N ILE A 532 -26.11 5.28 -9.00
CA ILE A 532 -25.15 4.70 -9.94
C ILE A 532 -25.87 3.73 -10.87
N ILE A 533 -25.62 3.84 -12.16
CA ILE A 533 -26.14 2.97 -13.21
C ILE A 533 -24.96 2.19 -13.79
N GLU A 534 -24.99 0.85 -13.64
CA GLU A 534 -23.92 -0.02 -14.08
C GLU A 534 -24.45 -1.21 -14.89
N MET A 535 -23.84 -1.44 -16.06
CA MET A 535 -24.23 -2.53 -16.94
C MET A 535 -23.73 -3.91 -16.47
N LEU A 536 -22.65 -3.92 -15.67
CA LEU A 536 -22.11 -5.13 -15.08
C LEU A 536 -22.87 -5.54 -13.82
N GLY A 537 -22.62 -6.77 -13.34
CA GLY A 537 -23.27 -7.32 -12.13
C GLY A 537 -22.80 -6.70 -10.82
N ASP A 538 -21.72 -5.89 -10.84
CA ASP A 538 -21.15 -5.29 -9.64
C ASP A 538 -20.40 -3.99 -9.99
N ILE A 539 -20.17 -3.12 -9.01
CA ILE A 539 -19.47 -1.84 -9.17
C ILE A 539 -18.08 -1.86 -8.55
N GLY A 540 -17.23 -0.92 -8.97
CA GLY A 540 -15.86 -0.75 -8.45
C GLY A 540 -14.96 -1.96 -8.67
N ILE A 541 -15.21 -2.76 -9.70
CA ILE A 541 -14.42 -3.98 -10.00
C ILE A 541 -12.96 -3.68 -10.38
N ASP A 542 -12.68 -2.46 -10.82
CA ASP A 542 -11.37 -1.91 -11.14
C ASP A 542 -10.68 -1.23 -9.95
N ILE A 543 -11.37 -1.06 -8.82
CA ILE A 543 -10.79 -0.57 -7.57
C ILE A 543 -9.98 -1.71 -6.92
N GLU A 544 -8.83 -1.36 -6.32
CA GLU A 544 -8.05 -2.30 -5.51
C GLU A 544 -8.95 -2.96 -4.45
N PRO A 545 -8.95 -4.32 -4.31
CA PRO A 545 -9.98 -5.04 -3.56
C PRO A 545 -10.18 -4.58 -2.11
N ASN A 546 -9.11 -4.20 -1.41
CA ASN A 546 -9.19 -3.71 -0.04
C ASN A 546 -9.81 -2.30 0.02
N SER A 547 -9.44 -1.45 -0.93
CA SER A 547 -10.01 -0.12 -1.12
C SER A 547 -11.48 -0.19 -1.52
N ARG A 548 -11.83 -1.14 -2.40
CA ARG A 548 -13.20 -1.38 -2.86
C ARG A 548 -14.15 -1.68 -1.71
N MET A 549 -13.76 -2.53 -0.76
CA MET A 549 -14.57 -2.83 0.43
C MET A 549 -14.95 -1.55 1.19
N VAL A 550 -14.00 -0.64 1.33
CA VAL A 550 -14.20 0.63 2.03
C VAL A 550 -15.10 1.55 1.22
N VAL A 551 -14.84 1.71 -0.08
CA VAL A 551 -15.64 2.57 -0.98
C VAL A 551 -17.09 2.11 -1.03
N LEU A 552 -17.36 0.81 -1.20
CA LEU A 552 -18.72 0.26 -1.21
C LEU A 552 -19.47 0.49 0.11
N ARG A 553 -18.77 0.38 1.24
CA ARG A 553 -19.32 0.72 2.55
C ARG A 553 -19.67 2.21 2.64
N MET A 554 -18.75 3.10 2.25
CA MET A 554 -18.97 4.55 2.27
C MET A 554 -20.12 4.97 1.34
N LEU A 555 -20.24 4.40 0.15
CA LEU A 555 -21.37 4.67 -0.75
C LEU A 555 -22.70 4.32 -0.07
N ARG A 556 -22.79 3.16 0.57
CA ARG A 556 -23.98 2.71 1.31
C ARG A 556 -24.30 3.63 2.49
N GLU A 557 -23.31 3.97 3.30
CA GLU A 557 -23.45 4.86 4.46
C GLU A 557 -23.89 6.28 4.07
N ASN A 558 -23.55 6.73 2.85
CA ASN A 558 -23.97 8.02 2.30
C ASN A 558 -25.26 7.94 1.45
N GLY A 559 -25.96 6.81 1.48
CA GLY A 559 -27.27 6.66 0.84
C GLY A 559 -27.25 6.58 -0.70
N VAL A 560 -26.10 6.30 -1.31
CA VAL A 560 -26.01 6.14 -2.77
C VAL A 560 -26.78 4.89 -3.21
N LYS A 561 -27.73 5.07 -4.13
CA LYS A 561 -28.45 3.96 -4.76
C LYS A 561 -27.60 3.33 -5.85
N ILE A 562 -27.62 2.00 -5.96
CA ILE A 562 -26.84 1.26 -6.94
C ILE A 562 -27.81 0.41 -7.77
N MET A 563 -27.77 0.58 -9.08
CA MET A 563 -28.52 -0.20 -10.05
C MET A 563 -27.53 -0.95 -10.95
N ASN A 564 -27.33 -2.22 -10.65
CA ASN A 564 -26.48 -3.12 -11.44
C ASN A 564 -27.27 -3.83 -12.53
N ASN A 565 -26.58 -4.28 -13.58
CA ASN A 565 -27.17 -5.00 -14.71
C ASN A 565 -28.21 -4.17 -15.48
N VAL A 566 -28.00 -2.87 -15.50
CA VAL A 566 -28.84 -1.92 -16.25
C VAL A 566 -27.97 -1.06 -17.15
N ARG A 567 -28.41 -0.85 -18.37
CA ARG A 567 -27.71 -0.08 -19.40
C ARG A 567 -28.47 1.22 -19.71
N LEU A 568 -27.75 2.35 -19.74
CA LEU A 568 -28.28 3.60 -20.23
C LEU A 568 -28.64 3.46 -21.71
N LYS A 569 -29.91 3.71 -22.07
CA LYS A 569 -30.44 3.62 -23.43
C LYS A 569 -30.56 4.98 -24.08
N GLU A 570 -31.16 5.93 -23.38
CA GLU A 570 -31.55 7.24 -23.91
C GLU A 570 -31.57 8.30 -22.80
N VAL A 571 -31.25 9.54 -23.14
CA VAL A 571 -31.36 10.69 -22.24
C VAL A 571 -32.49 11.58 -22.75
N ARG A 572 -33.56 11.76 -21.96
CA ARG A 572 -34.70 12.60 -22.23
C ARG A 572 -34.63 13.89 -21.39
N ASP A 573 -35.55 14.84 -21.63
CA ASP A 573 -35.60 16.04 -20.80
C ASP A 573 -36.09 15.70 -19.39
N GLY A 574 -35.19 15.93 -18.40
CA GLY A 574 -35.43 15.65 -16.99
C GLY A 574 -35.41 14.17 -16.59
N SER A 575 -35.06 13.24 -17.49
CA SER A 575 -35.03 11.82 -17.18
C SER A 575 -34.03 11.04 -18.03
N ILE A 576 -33.73 9.81 -17.60
CA ILE A 576 -33.01 8.83 -18.40
C ILE A 576 -33.83 7.56 -18.54
N ILE A 577 -33.67 6.88 -19.68
CA ILE A 577 -34.22 5.56 -19.91
C ILE A 577 -33.10 4.53 -19.78
N ILE A 578 -33.29 3.56 -18.92
CA ILE A 578 -32.40 2.41 -18.73
C ILE A 578 -33.09 1.12 -19.18
N ILE A 579 -32.29 0.12 -19.57
CA ILE A 579 -32.76 -1.23 -19.89
C ILE A 579 -32.14 -2.20 -18.92
N ASP A 580 -32.95 -3.04 -18.33
CA ASP A 580 -32.53 -4.13 -17.44
C ASP A 580 -32.17 -5.42 -18.20
N ARG A 581 -31.86 -6.50 -17.47
CA ARG A 581 -31.51 -7.83 -18.02
C ARG A 581 -32.65 -8.49 -18.81
N ASN A 582 -33.91 -8.14 -18.49
CA ASN A 582 -35.10 -8.68 -19.14
C ASN A 582 -35.49 -7.87 -20.36
N TRP A 583 -34.68 -6.87 -20.74
CA TRP A 583 -34.98 -5.89 -21.81
C TRP A 583 -36.15 -4.98 -21.49
N GLU A 584 -36.54 -4.88 -20.22
CA GLU A 584 -37.56 -3.95 -19.78
C GLU A 584 -36.98 -2.52 -19.62
N GLU A 585 -37.74 -1.55 -20.08
CA GLU A 585 -37.35 -0.12 -20.00
C GLU A 585 -37.89 0.50 -18.72
N HIS A 586 -37.03 1.22 -18.02
CA HIS A 586 -37.37 1.96 -16.82
C HIS A 586 -36.95 3.42 -16.99
N SER A 587 -37.83 4.35 -16.58
CA SER A 587 -37.54 5.79 -16.55
C SER A 587 -37.09 6.20 -15.16
N ILE A 588 -36.02 6.99 -15.09
CA ILE A 588 -35.52 7.58 -13.85
C ILE A 588 -35.47 9.10 -14.02
N GLU A 589 -36.20 9.82 -13.19
CA GLU A 589 -36.18 11.28 -13.15
C GLU A 589 -34.87 11.77 -12.55
N ILE A 590 -34.21 12.70 -13.22
CA ILE A 590 -32.93 13.28 -12.82
C ILE A 590 -32.82 14.74 -13.20
N GLU A 591 -32.00 15.49 -12.50
CA GLU A 591 -31.63 16.86 -12.86
C GLU A 591 -30.26 16.93 -13.51
N SER A 592 -29.42 15.91 -13.31
CA SER A 592 -28.11 15.80 -13.97
C SER A 592 -27.73 14.36 -14.24
N LEU A 593 -27.10 14.12 -15.38
CA LEU A 593 -26.43 12.87 -15.73
C LEU A 593 -24.92 13.09 -15.75
N ILE A 594 -24.18 12.28 -14.98
CA ILE A 594 -22.71 12.31 -14.97
C ILE A 594 -22.18 11.09 -15.72
N VAL A 595 -21.41 11.32 -16.77
CA VAL A 595 -20.82 10.27 -17.60
C VAL A 595 -19.46 9.88 -17.01
N ALA A 596 -19.32 8.60 -16.60
CA ALA A 596 -18.12 7.99 -16.06
C ALA A 596 -17.82 6.63 -16.73
N LEU A 597 -18.00 6.56 -18.05
CA LEU A 597 -17.95 5.34 -18.86
C LEU A 597 -16.56 5.00 -19.42
N GLY A 598 -15.51 5.50 -18.75
CA GLY A 598 -14.13 5.23 -19.13
C GLY A 598 -13.45 6.38 -19.87
N SER A 599 -12.31 6.10 -20.48
CA SER A 599 -11.46 7.10 -21.15
C SER A 599 -10.98 6.59 -22.50
N ALA A 600 -10.80 7.51 -23.43
CA ALA A 600 -10.23 7.27 -24.75
C ALA A 600 -8.81 7.89 -24.84
N PRO A 601 -7.81 7.18 -25.38
CA PRO A 601 -6.44 7.66 -25.50
C PRO A 601 -6.34 8.89 -26.40
N ASN A 602 -5.51 9.86 -26.04
CA ASN A 602 -5.24 11.03 -26.87
C ASN A 602 -4.02 10.77 -27.76
N ARG A 603 -4.26 10.32 -28.99
CA ARG A 603 -3.24 9.87 -29.96
C ARG A 603 -2.91 10.88 -31.07
N SER A 604 -3.47 12.08 -31.07
CA SER A 604 -3.29 13.04 -32.17
C SER A 604 -1.81 13.31 -32.44
N LEU A 605 -1.05 13.69 -31.41
CA LEU A 605 0.38 13.94 -31.55
C LEU A 605 1.21 12.70 -31.97
N ILE A 606 0.81 11.51 -31.54
CA ILE A 606 1.48 10.26 -31.94
C ILE A 606 1.38 10.09 -33.46
N LYS A 607 0.20 10.35 -34.02
CA LYS A 607 -0.03 10.28 -35.47
C LYS A 607 0.84 11.31 -36.23
N ASP A 608 0.86 12.56 -35.75
CA ASP A 608 1.66 13.63 -36.38
C ASP A 608 3.17 13.30 -36.38
N LEU A 609 3.68 12.69 -35.29
CA LEU A 609 5.08 12.29 -35.21
C LEU A 609 5.42 11.12 -36.12
N LEU A 610 4.52 10.14 -36.25
CA LEU A 610 4.66 9.00 -37.17
C LEU A 610 4.67 9.47 -38.64
N ASP A 611 3.75 10.36 -39.01
CA ASP A 611 3.63 10.89 -40.36
C ASP A 611 4.88 11.71 -40.78
N ASN A 612 5.70 12.17 -39.82
CA ASN A 612 6.93 12.93 -40.04
C ASN A 612 8.23 12.15 -39.73
N ASP A 613 8.16 10.82 -39.55
CA ASP A 613 9.28 9.91 -39.29
C ASP A 613 10.18 10.35 -38.11
N MET A 614 9.58 10.87 -37.05
CA MET A 614 10.31 11.35 -35.88
C MET A 614 10.44 10.28 -34.80
N LYS A 615 11.62 10.20 -34.17
CA LYS A 615 11.83 9.32 -33.02
C LYS A 615 11.10 9.85 -31.79
N PHE A 616 10.22 9.04 -31.20
CA PHE A 616 9.50 9.37 -29.97
C PHE A 616 9.27 8.15 -29.08
N TYR A 617 8.90 8.42 -27.83
CA TYR A 617 8.46 7.44 -26.84
C TYR A 617 7.05 7.81 -26.37
N ALA A 618 6.08 6.94 -26.57
CA ALA A 618 4.72 7.15 -26.08
C ALA A 618 4.52 6.41 -24.75
N ILE A 619 3.95 7.08 -23.73
CA ILE A 619 3.77 6.55 -22.36
C ILE A 619 2.42 6.89 -21.77
N GLY A 620 1.94 6.05 -20.87
CA GLY A 620 0.71 6.25 -20.12
C GLY A 620 -0.55 6.14 -20.97
N ASP A 621 -1.57 6.89 -20.59
CA ASP A 621 -2.92 6.74 -21.13
C ASP A 621 -3.09 7.18 -22.58
N CYS A 622 -2.12 7.87 -23.17
CA CYS A 622 -2.15 8.15 -24.62
C CYS A 622 -1.89 6.88 -25.47
N VAL A 623 -1.27 5.86 -24.87
CA VAL A 623 -1.12 4.53 -25.46
C VAL A 623 -2.35 3.69 -25.15
N GLU A 624 -2.64 3.53 -23.86
CA GLU A 624 -3.75 2.76 -23.32
C GLU A 624 -4.14 3.29 -21.93
N PRO A 625 -5.40 3.71 -21.70
CA PRO A 625 -5.87 4.14 -20.39
C PRO A 625 -5.76 3.01 -19.36
N ARG A 626 -4.98 3.22 -18.31
CA ARG A 626 -4.71 2.26 -17.24
C ARG A 626 -4.56 2.98 -15.90
N LYS A 627 -4.03 2.28 -14.90
CA LYS A 627 -3.77 2.86 -13.57
C LYS A 627 -2.49 3.71 -13.54
N SER A 628 -2.42 4.64 -12.59
CA SER A 628 -1.27 5.54 -12.42
C SER A 628 0.07 4.81 -12.23
N ILE A 629 0.06 3.61 -11.64
CA ILE A 629 1.26 2.77 -11.50
C ILE A 629 1.91 2.46 -12.86
N ASN A 630 1.10 2.25 -13.91
CA ASN A 630 1.60 1.99 -15.26
C ASN A 630 2.25 3.23 -15.85
N ALA A 631 1.57 4.37 -15.80
CA ALA A 631 2.07 5.62 -16.35
C ALA A 631 3.39 6.07 -15.68
N ILE A 632 3.48 5.95 -14.35
CA ILE A 632 4.67 6.32 -13.58
C ILE A 632 5.83 5.36 -13.88
N GLU A 633 5.57 4.04 -13.95
CA GLU A 633 6.61 3.05 -14.29
C GLU A 633 7.13 3.26 -15.73
N GLU A 634 6.26 3.54 -16.69
CA GLU A 634 6.63 3.83 -18.07
C GLU A 634 7.46 5.12 -18.17
N GLY A 635 7.04 6.19 -17.48
CA GLY A 635 7.81 7.44 -17.39
C GLY A 635 9.20 7.23 -16.80
N PHE A 636 9.29 6.48 -15.71
CA PHE A 636 10.57 6.13 -15.09
C PHE A 636 11.47 5.33 -16.03
N ARG A 637 10.92 4.31 -16.71
CA ARG A 637 11.68 3.50 -17.68
C ARG A 637 12.21 4.35 -18.82
N VAL A 638 11.34 5.11 -19.48
CA VAL A 638 11.76 5.96 -20.62
C VAL A 638 12.79 6.98 -20.18
N GLY A 639 12.59 7.66 -19.03
CA GLY A 639 13.58 8.58 -18.49
C GLY A 639 14.96 7.94 -18.25
N ARG A 640 15.02 6.64 -17.93
CA ARG A 640 16.29 5.89 -17.79
C ARG A 640 16.89 5.43 -19.12
N GLU A 641 16.10 5.24 -20.16
CA GLU A 641 16.54 4.77 -21.48
C GLU A 641 17.04 5.93 -22.37
N LEU A 642 16.64 7.15 -22.11
CA LEU A 642 17.05 8.35 -22.82
C LEU A 642 18.56 8.62 -22.66
#